data_7d2f7054a789f83c9343bae13d9f1b37
#
_entry.id   7d2f7054a789f83c9343bae13d9f1b37
#
_cell.length_a   1.000
_cell.length_b   1.000
_cell.length_c   1.000
_cell.angle_alpha   90.00
_cell.angle_beta   90.00
_cell.angle_gamma   90.00
#
_symmetry.space_group_name_H-M   'P 1'
#
loop_
_entity.id
_entity.type
_entity.pdbx_description
1 polymer ?
#
loop_
_entity_poly.entity_id
_entity_poly.type
_entity_poly.pdbx_seq_one_letter_code
_entity_poly.pdbx_strand_id
1 'polypeptide(L)'
;MRQPGLTDAPDGDERHICCTMSSVVLRLVRAAGGESAVAQLMSEAGSRRDAAFLEHVDNWISLDEAVALLTTACRITGEPGFARRVGEAAVSQLAGTQVATLLRSLGSPEAVMRGITVTATKFSGITDLDAVDARPGWAEITSTPRQGSGGQGYVRHPVMCEWTKGLLSQPTVLFGLPPARVEESECQTQGAPCCRYIVSWDAELASADPEERVTALEAQMVAMSKRLDSAFATASELVSPDDLDTVLARIVERAASAVRAPRYVLAVRPTQDADMRVYGHGFPSPAAQDRAYAELQGEDTLGESALRARVVSSRCDYGELVALNPAGMGFFPQEQQLLTLYARHAAAVLDMTTALASAAQRSDQVAALLSLAHALAQAGTRDVIATRLAEAVPDVVDCDVMSVWLWDEPGTHLRPAASWGFSPEQQAYLEPLTIGLSDTPYLEPLVREPQPLLLTPATDDPVAADFLDRLGVTALLVVPIVARDEFLGLLNVGVTDRPERLALNPELQERLSGVAALAAPALSSGGLLDQLHHDASHDTLTGLMNRAGFARRISGALAGAETEGARAGLLYLDLDGFKEINDTLGHEAGDDLLRQVAERLRQSVRANDTVARMGGDEFAIVLADAGDEEVRAAAERVTRAFEAPFSVGGGPIRVSASVGKAIWPTDGATVDALVKHADGEMYRHKAQSRDGSLAGAR
;
A
#
# COMPACT_ATOMS: atom_id res chain seq x y z
N MET A 1 -16.76 6.63 -44.99
CA MET A 1 -15.48 7.13 -44.44
C MET A 1 -14.88 5.97 -43.69
N ARG A 2 -13.84 5.29 -44.22
CA ARG A 2 -13.10 4.29 -43.46
C ARG A 2 -12.36 5.03 -42.35
N GLN A 3 -12.56 4.63 -41.11
CA GLN A 3 -11.68 5.08 -40.03
C GLN A 3 -10.25 4.66 -40.38
N PRO A 4 -9.21 5.50 -40.14
CA PRO A 4 -7.84 5.07 -40.33
C PRO A 4 -7.58 3.86 -39.44
N GLY A 5 -7.17 2.74 -40.07
CA GLY A 5 -6.84 1.51 -39.33
C GLY A 5 -5.63 1.73 -38.44
N LEU A 6 -5.44 0.85 -37.44
CA LEU A 6 -4.29 0.84 -36.51
C LEU A 6 -2.93 1.01 -37.19
N THR A 7 -2.82 0.54 -38.42
CA THR A 7 -1.61 0.54 -39.25
C THR A 7 -1.50 1.73 -40.19
N ASP A 8 -2.56 2.55 -40.32
CA ASP A 8 -2.53 3.75 -41.14
C ASP A 8 -1.89 4.92 -40.38
N ALA A 9 -1.04 5.71 -41.05
CA ALA A 9 -0.51 6.94 -40.48
C ALA A 9 -1.67 7.91 -40.18
N PRO A 10 -1.67 8.66 -39.05
CA PRO A 10 -2.67 9.69 -38.83
C PRO A 10 -2.57 10.75 -39.94
N ASP A 11 -3.72 11.28 -40.35
CA ASP A 11 -3.79 12.37 -41.32
C ASP A 11 -2.85 13.51 -40.88
N GLY A 12 -1.80 13.78 -41.69
CA GLY A 12 -0.79 14.79 -41.45
C GLY A 12 0.60 14.30 -41.00
N ASP A 13 0.77 13.02 -40.68
CA ASP A 13 2.09 12.46 -40.36
C ASP A 13 2.67 11.79 -41.63
N GLU A 14 3.32 12.59 -42.46
CA GLU A 14 3.95 12.18 -43.74
C GLU A 14 5.29 11.46 -43.47
N ARG A 15 5.23 10.23 -42.97
CA ARG A 15 6.41 9.37 -42.70
C ARG A 15 6.87 8.66 -43.98
N HIS A 16 7.37 9.45 -44.92
CA HIS A 16 7.76 8.93 -46.22
C HIS A 16 9.23 8.52 -46.26
N ILE A 17 10.13 9.33 -45.72
CA ILE A 17 11.58 9.14 -45.73
C ILE A 17 12.16 9.39 -44.33
N CYS A 18 12.96 8.47 -43.85
CA CYS A 18 13.65 8.58 -42.57
C CYS A 18 14.71 9.69 -42.61
N CYS A 19 14.83 10.49 -41.52
CA CYS A 19 15.81 11.56 -41.39
C CYS A 19 17.28 11.09 -41.35
N THR A 20 17.57 9.80 -41.45
CA THR A 20 18.91 9.32 -41.79
C THR A 20 19.42 9.98 -43.06
N MET A 21 18.57 10.17 -44.07
CA MET A 21 18.92 10.87 -45.29
C MET A 21 19.20 12.35 -45.06
N SER A 22 18.29 13.08 -44.45
CA SER A 22 18.44 14.54 -44.20
C SER A 22 19.64 14.86 -43.30
N SER A 23 19.89 14.04 -42.29
CA SER A 23 21.05 14.13 -41.41
C SER A 23 22.37 14.03 -42.19
N VAL A 24 22.45 13.09 -43.15
CA VAL A 24 23.62 12.98 -44.07
C VAL A 24 23.73 14.21 -44.99
N VAL A 25 22.61 14.65 -45.53
CA VAL A 25 22.58 15.86 -46.40
C VAL A 25 23.13 17.07 -45.66
N LEU A 26 22.60 17.36 -44.46
CA LEU A 26 23.05 18.49 -43.62
C LEU A 26 24.55 18.37 -43.28
N ARG A 27 25.02 17.22 -42.90
CA ARG A 27 26.44 16.99 -42.60
C ARG A 27 27.34 17.23 -43.82
N LEU A 28 27.00 16.71 -44.99
CA LEU A 28 27.79 16.89 -46.21
C LEU A 28 27.75 18.34 -46.70
N VAL A 29 26.64 19.01 -46.62
CA VAL A 29 26.51 20.43 -46.97
C VAL A 29 27.30 21.31 -46.00
N ARG A 30 27.24 21.00 -44.70
CA ARG A 30 28.07 21.66 -43.65
C ARG A 30 29.54 21.49 -43.90
N ALA A 31 29.99 20.31 -44.29
CA ALA A 31 31.36 20.04 -44.65
C ALA A 31 31.83 20.83 -45.90
N ALA A 32 30.94 21.07 -46.84
CA ALA A 32 31.22 21.79 -48.09
C ALA A 32 31.25 23.34 -47.95
N GLY A 33 30.35 23.89 -47.08
CA GLY A 33 30.20 25.35 -47.01
C GLY A 33 29.84 25.94 -45.64
N GLY A 34 30.02 25.12 -44.54
CA GLY A 34 29.75 25.58 -43.18
C GLY A 34 28.26 25.75 -42.87
N GLU A 35 27.96 26.37 -41.72
CA GLU A 35 26.59 26.63 -41.28
C GLU A 35 25.81 27.58 -42.21
N SER A 36 26.51 28.46 -42.95
CA SER A 36 25.88 29.35 -43.94
C SER A 36 25.27 28.55 -45.10
N ALA A 37 25.94 27.49 -45.54
CA ALA A 37 25.41 26.61 -46.60
C ALA A 37 24.23 25.80 -46.10
N VAL A 38 24.22 25.37 -44.82
CA VAL A 38 23.08 24.71 -44.18
C VAL A 38 21.89 25.66 -44.09
N ALA A 39 22.08 26.93 -43.63
CA ALA A 39 21.04 27.92 -43.57
C ALA A 39 20.46 28.25 -44.97
N GLN A 40 21.32 28.32 -45.98
CA GLN A 40 20.90 28.49 -47.37
C GLN A 40 20.07 27.27 -47.84
N LEU A 41 20.52 26.06 -47.58
CA LEU A 41 19.78 24.84 -47.93
C LEU A 41 18.39 24.83 -47.30
N MET A 42 18.29 25.10 -46.00
CA MET A 42 17.01 25.12 -45.28
C MET A 42 16.02 26.15 -45.87
N SER A 43 16.52 27.34 -46.13
CA SER A 43 15.73 28.43 -46.71
C SER A 43 15.26 28.12 -48.15
N GLU A 44 16.17 27.64 -49.02
CA GLU A 44 15.85 27.42 -50.44
C GLU A 44 15.07 26.10 -50.68
N ALA A 45 15.24 25.06 -49.83
CA ALA A 45 14.42 23.88 -49.88
C ALA A 45 13.01 24.10 -49.28
N GLY A 46 12.78 25.22 -48.60
CA GLY A 46 11.49 25.55 -47.98
C GLY A 46 11.12 24.57 -46.86
N SER A 47 12.12 24.02 -46.14
CA SER A 47 11.86 23.06 -45.05
C SER A 47 11.02 23.70 -43.95
N ARG A 48 9.98 22.98 -43.49
CA ARG A 48 9.13 23.38 -42.37
C ARG A 48 9.72 22.94 -41.02
N ARG A 49 10.74 22.09 -41.03
CA ARG A 49 11.42 21.54 -39.87
C ARG A 49 12.74 22.28 -39.64
N ASP A 50 13.21 22.33 -38.40
CA ASP A 50 14.53 22.88 -38.08
C ASP A 50 15.65 21.86 -38.35
N ALA A 51 16.90 22.29 -38.31
CA ALA A 51 18.04 21.43 -38.54
C ALA A 51 18.17 20.33 -37.50
N ALA A 52 17.84 20.61 -36.23
CA ALA A 52 17.90 19.65 -35.16
C ALA A 52 16.92 18.49 -35.39
N PHE A 53 15.70 18.78 -35.84
CA PHE A 53 14.72 17.77 -36.22
C PHE A 53 15.25 16.87 -37.35
N LEU A 54 15.81 17.49 -38.39
CA LEU A 54 16.31 16.81 -39.60
C LEU A 54 17.60 15.99 -39.35
N GLU A 55 18.36 16.34 -38.32
CA GLU A 55 19.56 15.62 -37.89
C GLU A 55 19.24 14.40 -37.02
N HIS A 56 18.05 14.34 -36.41
CA HIS A 56 17.66 13.22 -35.58
C HIS A 56 17.19 12.04 -36.47
N VAL A 57 17.99 10.99 -36.51
CA VAL A 57 17.85 9.86 -37.43
C VAL A 57 16.53 9.05 -37.29
N ASP A 58 15.83 9.18 -36.16
CA ASP A 58 14.57 8.47 -35.92
C ASP A 58 13.33 9.27 -36.39
N ASN A 59 13.53 10.54 -36.77
CA ASN A 59 12.47 11.37 -37.35
C ASN A 59 12.21 10.99 -38.80
N TRP A 60 11.04 11.43 -39.29
CA TRP A 60 10.58 11.17 -40.66
C TRP A 60 10.08 12.44 -41.30
N ILE A 61 10.26 12.56 -42.63
CA ILE A 61 9.82 13.70 -43.45
C ILE A 61 9.00 13.21 -44.65
N SER A 62 8.28 14.13 -45.26
CA SER A 62 7.56 13.86 -46.52
C SER A 62 8.51 13.60 -47.69
N LEU A 63 7.99 12.94 -48.73
CA LEU A 63 8.75 12.74 -49.97
C LEU A 63 9.12 14.08 -50.62
N ASP A 64 8.18 15.05 -50.63
CA ASP A 64 8.40 16.35 -51.24
C ASP A 64 9.53 17.12 -50.51
N GLU A 65 9.54 17.09 -49.18
CA GLU A 65 10.62 17.69 -48.39
C GLU A 65 11.97 17.00 -48.62
N ALA A 66 11.97 15.66 -48.71
CA ALA A 66 13.15 14.88 -49.00
C ALA A 66 13.74 15.21 -50.38
N VAL A 67 12.89 15.25 -51.40
CA VAL A 67 13.27 15.62 -52.80
C VAL A 67 13.77 17.07 -52.82
N ALA A 68 13.09 18.01 -52.16
CA ALA A 68 13.51 19.41 -52.12
C ALA A 68 14.89 19.58 -51.47
N LEU A 69 15.13 18.90 -50.33
CA LEU A 69 16.41 18.93 -49.63
C LEU A 69 17.54 18.37 -50.51
N LEU A 70 17.36 17.16 -51.11
CA LEU A 70 18.36 16.54 -51.97
C LEU A 70 18.64 17.37 -53.25
N THR A 71 17.59 17.85 -53.93
CA THR A 71 17.75 18.61 -55.17
C THR A 71 18.44 19.94 -54.89
N THR A 72 18.07 20.63 -53.81
CA THR A 72 18.69 21.90 -53.40
C THR A 72 20.14 21.70 -53.01
N ALA A 73 20.45 20.61 -52.27
CA ALA A 73 21.80 20.29 -51.85
C ALA A 73 22.70 19.96 -53.05
N CYS A 74 22.19 19.21 -54.04
CA CYS A 74 22.92 18.97 -55.33
C CYS A 74 23.27 20.29 -56.01
N ARG A 75 22.36 21.27 -56.01
CA ARG A 75 22.57 22.58 -56.65
C ARG A 75 23.57 23.45 -55.86
N ILE A 76 23.47 23.50 -54.55
CA ILE A 76 24.36 24.28 -53.67
C ILE A 76 25.79 23.73 -53.74
N THR A 77 25.95 22.43 -53.71
CA THR A 77 27.27 21.78 -53.72
C THR A 77 27.88 21.72 -55.14
N GLY A 78 27.07 21.87 -56.19
CA GLY A 78 27.50 21.73 -57.56
C GLY A 78 28.02 20.35 -57.96
N GLU A 79 27.75 19.34 -57.18
CA GLU A 79 28.24 17.98 -57.32
C GLU A 79 27.22 17.08 -58.01
N PRO A 80 27.46 16.57 -59.24
CA PRO A 80 26.50 15.75 -59.98
C PRO A 80 26.11 14.44 -59.31
N GLY A 81 27.00 13.86 -58.47
CA GLY A 81 26.78 12.59 -57.76
C GLY A 81 26.36 12.77 -56.29
N PHE A 82 25.99 13.96 -55.86
CA PHE A 82 25.72 14.25 -54.44
C PHE A 82 24.66 13.30 -53.83
N ALA A 83 23.53 13.13 -54.52
CA ALA A 83 22.45 12.27 -54.01
C ALA A 83 22.90 10.80 -53.82
N ARG A 84 23.72 10.27 -54.73
CA ARG A 84 24.29 8.93 -54.61
C ARG A 84 25.26 8.88 -53.41
N ARG A 85 26.11 9.88 -53.24
CA ARG A 85 27.03 9.98 -52.06
C ARG A 85 26.27 10.07 -50.75
N VAL A 86 25.11 10.73 -50.72
CA VAL A 86 24.24 10.75 -49.53
C VAL A 86 23.79 9.31 -49.20
N GLY A 87 23.38 8.52 -50.22
CA GLY A 87 23.02 7.11 -50.01
C GLY A 87 24.20 6.26 -49.52
N GLU A 88 25.38 6.49 -50.10
CA GLU A 88 26.62 5.79 -49.70
C GLU A 88 27.01 6.12 -48.25
N ALA A 89 26.86 7.35 -47.82
CA ALA A 89 27.18 7.80 -46.46
C ALA A 89 26.13 7.40 -45.43
N ALA A 90 24.93 6.99 -45.81
CA ALA A 90 23.84 6.68 -44.89
C ALA A 90 24.18 5.48 -43.97
N VAL A 91 24.81 4.44 -44.51
CA VAL A 91 25.17 3.25 -43.76
C VAL A 91 26.28 3.52 -42.75
N SER A 92 27.24 4.40 -43.10
CA SER A 92 28.32 4.79 -42.16
C SER A 92 27.77 5.53 -40.92
N GLN A 93 26.66 6.29 -41.06
CA GLN A 93 25.97 6.90 -39.90
C GLN A 93 25.26 5.88 -39.03
N LEU A 94 24.86 4.76 -39.63
CA LEU A 94 24.26 3.67 -38.87
C LEU A 94 25.33 2.82 -38.13
N ALA A 95 26.61 3.01 -38.40
CA ALA A 95 27.69 2.30 -37.71
C ALA A 95 27.59 2.56 -36.20
N GLY A 96 27.44 1.49 -35.42
CA GLY A 96 27.22 1.55 -33.96
C GLY A 96 25.76 1.67 -33.53
N THR A 97 24.80 1.80 -34.44
CA THR A 97 23.36 1.69 -34.13
C THR A 97 22.90 0.24 -34.06
N GLN A 98 21.75 0.02 -33.42
CA GLN A 98 21.12 -1.30 -33.38
C GLN A 98 20.72 -1.83 -34.78
N VAL A 99 20.39 -0.96 -35.73
CA VAL A 99 20.08 -1.31 -37.12
C VAL A 99 21.28 -1.92 -37.83
N ALA A 100 22.46 -1.33 -37.71
CA ALA A 100 23.67 -1.91 -38.29
C ALA A 100 24.00 -3.27 -37.65
N THR A 101 23.79 -3.40 -36.35
CA THR A 101 23.95 -4.68 -35.65
C THR A 101 22.95 -5.73 -36.12
N LEU A 102 21.70 -5.32 -36.32
CA LEU A 102 20.65 -6.18 -36.85
C LEU A 102 21.01 -6.66 -38.26
N LEU A 103 21.39 -5.77 -39.19
CA LEU A 103 21.78 -6.11 -40.54
C LEU A 103 23.00 -7.05 -40.59
N ARG A 104 24.02 -6.81 -39.74
CA ARG A 104 25.17 -7.71 -39.61
C ARG A 104 24.78 -9.09 -39.07
N SER A 105 23.74 -9.18 -38.22
CA SER A 105 23.29 -10.47 -37.69
C SER A 105 22.66 -11.39 -38.76
N LEU A 106 22.32 -10.84 -39.94
CA LEU A 106 21.88 -11.66 -41.07
C LEU A 106 23.02 -12.50 -41.70
N GLY A 107 24.26 -12.20 -41.36
CA GLY A 107 25.43 -13.05 -41.60
C GLY A 107 26.14 -12.85 -42.94
N SER A 108 25.49 -12.27 -43.96
CA SER A 108 26.14 -12.03 -45.27
C SER A 108 25.43 -10.93 -46.09
N PRO A 109 26.12 -10.29 -47.05
CA PRO A 109 25.52 -9.29 -47.94
C PRO A 109 24.30 -9.81 -48.71
N GLU A 110 24.38 -11.02 -49.23
CA GLU A 110 23.26 -11.66 -49.97
C GLU A 110 22.05 -11.91 -49.03
N ALA A 111 22.26 -12.22 -47.77
CA ALA A 111 21.15 -12.34 -46.78
C ALA A 111 20.48 -10.99 -46.50
N VAL A 112 21.26 -9.89 -46.45
CA VAL A 112 20.72 -8.53 -46.36
C VAL A 112 19.93 -8.18 -47.60
N MET A 113 20.46 -8.49 -48.78
CA MET A 113 19.75 -8.25 -50.05
C MET A 113 18.48 -9.09 -50.17
N ARG A 114 18.49 -10.34 -49.75
CA ARG A 114 17.31 -11.22 -49.74
C ARG A 114 16.23 -10.70 -48.78
N GLY A 115 16.62 -10.06 -47.66
CA GLY A 115 15.72 -9.40 -46.70
C GLY A 115 15.48 -7.92 -47.02
N ILE A 116 15.76 -7.44 -48.25
CA ILE A 116 15.73 -6.02 -48.60
C ILE A 116 14.35 -5.40 -48.39
N THR A 117 13.27 -6.16 -48.60
CA THR A 117 11.90 -5.70 -48.43
C THR A 117 11.69 -5.17 -47.02
N VAL A 118 12.11 -5.93 -46.02
CA VAL A 118 12.00 -5.48 -44.58
C VAL A 118 13.03 -4.42 -44.27
N THR A 119 14.26 -4.53 -44.80
CA THR A 119 15.34 -3.57 -44.57
C THR A 119 14.97 -2.17 -45.08
N ALA A 120 14.40 -2.08 -46.28
CA ALA A 120 14.02 -0.83 -46.92
C ALA A 120 12.95 -0.05 -46.11
N THR A 121 12.05 -0.74 -45.47
CA THR A 121 11.00 -0.14 -44.65
C THR A 121 11.54 0.69 -43.43
N LYS A 122 12.78 0.44 -43.04
CA LYS A 122 13.47 1.20 -42.00
C LYS A 122 13.95 2.59 -42.48
N PHE A 123 13.92 2.83 -43.79
CA PHE A 123 14.40 4.06 -44.42
C PHE A 123 13.32 4.76 -45.26
N SER A 124 12.37 4.00 -45.85
CA SER A 124 11.35 4.55 -46.72
C SER A 124 10.01 3.82 -46.54
N GLY A 125 8.96 4.60 -46.35
CA GLY A 125 7.56 4.12 -46.28
C GLY A 125 6.83 4.15 -47.62
N ILE A 126 7.45 4.65 -48.69
CA ILE A 126 6.79 4.93 -49.97
C ILE A 126 7.22 4.02 -51.11
N THR A 127 8.18 3.11 -50.88
CA THR A 127 8.75 2.29 -51.90
C THR A 127 8.89 0.87 -51.37
N ASP A 128 8.41 -0.10 -52.15
CA ASP A 128 8.71 -1.51 -51.95
C ASP A 128 9.97 -1.86 -52.73
N LEU A 129 10.95 -2.44 -52.00
CA LEU A 129 12.14 -3.06 -52.60
C LEU A 129 12.03 -4.55 -52.43
N ASP A 130 12.06 -5.28 -53.55
CA ASP A 130 11.96 -6.71 -53.55
C ASP A 130 13.20 -7.34 -54.24
N ALA A 131 13.76 -8.37 -53.58
CA ALA A 131 14.81 -9.15 -54.19
C ALA A 131 14.20 -10.18 -55.15
N VAL A 132 14.44 -10.01 -56.43
CA VAL A 132 14.05 -10.98 -57.43
C VAL A 132 14.92 -12.23 -57.33
N ASP A 133 16.23 -12.04 -57.16
CA ASP A 133 17.22 -13.08 -56.87
C ASP A 133 18.37 -12.46 -56.08
N ALA A 134 18.94 -13.22 -55.13
CA ALA A 134 20.11 -12.83 -54.35
C ALA A 134 20.99 -14.04 -54.04
N ARG A 135 22.24 -14.00 -54.51
CA ARG A 135 23.24 -15.06 -54.40
C ARG A 135 24.63 -14.43 -54.12
N PRO A 136 25.60 -15.18 -53.61
CA PRO A 136 26.93 -14.66 -53.37
C PRO A 136 27.50 -13.90 -54.58
N GLY A 137 27.89 -12.64 -54.34
CA GLY A 137 28.45 -11.73 -55.35
C GLY A 137 27.45 -11.03 -56.25
N TRP A 138 26.13 -11.31 -56.16
CA TRP A 138 25.17 -10.72 -57.06
C TRP A 138 23.74 -10.67 -56.48
N ALA A 139 23.01 -9.60 -56.78
CA ALA A 139 21.57 -9.50 -56.48
C ALA A 139 20.82 -8.69 -57.53
N GLU A 140 19.58 -9.04 -57.80
CA GLU A 140 18.62 -8.30 -58.61
C GLU A 140 17.49 -7.76 -57.71
N ILE A 141 17.36 -6.44 -57.67
CA ILE A 141 16.41 -5.75 -56.81
C ILE A 141 15.45 -4.93 -57.67
N THR A 142 14.16 -5.11 -57.45
CA THR A 142 13.12 -4.25 -58.04
C THR A 142 12.64 -3.22 -57.00
N SER A 143 12.29 -2.04 -57.51
CA SER A 143 11.74 -0.93 -56.69
C SER A 143 10.44 -0.45 -57.29
N THR A 144 9.34 -0.61 -56.55
CA THR A 144 8.01 -0.19 -56.96
C THR A 144 7.47 0.83 -55.96
N PRO A 145 6.80 1.92 -56.42
CA PRO A 145 6.16 2.87 -55.50
C PRO A 145 4.96 2.21 -54.85
N ARG A 146 4.83 2.42 -53.55
CA ARG A 146 3.62 2.07 -52.81
C ARG A 146 2.44 2.94 -53.20
N GLN A 147 1.23 2.39 -53.09
CA GLN A 147 0.02 3.20 -53.22
C GLN A 147 -0.20 4.00 -51.92
N GLY A 148 -0.32 5.32 -52.04
CA GLY A 148 -0.68 6.16 -50.91
C GLY A 148 -2.13 5.92 -50.47
N SER A 149 -2.49 6.42 -49.31
CA SER A 149 -3.84 6.31 -48.69
C SER A 149 -4.98 6.83 -49.60
N GLY A 150 -4.67 7.62 -50.66
CA GLY A 150 -5.60 8.12 -51.67
C GLY A 150 -5.70 7.29 -52.95
N GLY A 151 -5.03 6.10 -53.04
CA GLY A 151 -5.05 5.26 -54.22
C GLY A 151 -4.17 5.74 -55.39
N GLN A 152 -3.46 6.84 -55.24
CA GLN A 152 -2.46 7.32 -56.18
C GLN A 152 -1.07 6.86 -55.74
N GLY A 153 -0.32 6.22 -56.67
CA GLY A 153 1.06 5.86 -56.40
C GLY A 153 1.98 7.09 -56.27
N TYR A 154 3.00 7.01 -55.42
CA TYR A 154 4.01 8.08 -55.31
C TYR A 154 4.79 8.21 -56.64
N VAL A 155 4.97 9.48 -57.07
CA VAL A 155 5.74 9.73 -58.29
C VAL A 155 7.22 9.66 -57.99
N ARG A 156 7.94 8.81 -58.70
CA ARG A 156 9.39 8.66 -58.57
C ARG A 156 10.12 9.89 -59.10
N HIS A 157 11.09 10.41 -58.33
CA HIS A 157 11.93 11.52 -58.75
C HIS A 157 13.37 11.01 -59.03
N PRO A 158 14.06 11.51 -60.12
CA PRO A 158 15.40 11.03 -60.47
C PRO A 158 16.44 11.09 -59.34
N VAL A 159 16.37 12.11 -58.49
CA VAL A 159 17.28 12.25 -57.36
C VAL A 159 17.17 11.11 -56.37
N MET A 160 15.97 10.53 -56.23
CA MET A 160 15.71 9.39 -55.35
C MET A 160 16.27 8.08 -55.95
N CYS A 161 16.32 7.95 -57.28
CA CYS A 161 16.98 6.79 -57.93
C CYS A 161 18.49 6.80 -57.64
N GLU A 162 19.13 7.96 -57.71
CA GLU A 162 20.56 8.09 -57.40
C GLU A 162 20.83 7.80 -55.90
N TRP A 163 19.98 8.33 -55.00
CA TRP A 163 20.07 8.01 -53.59
C TRP A 163 19.91 6.52 -53.32
N THR A 164 18.93 5.84 -53.97
CA THR A 164 18.71 4.39 -53.87
C THR A 164 19.92 3.60 -54.35
N LYS A 165 20.57 4.01 -55.42
CA LYS A 165 21.83 3.38 -55.92
C LYS A 165 22.94 3.45 -54.89
N GLY A 166 23.07 4.60 -54.21
CA GLY A 166 24.02 4.76 -53.13
C GLY A 166 23.72 3.82 -51.96
N LEU A 167 22.46 3.75 -51.54
CA LEU A 167 22.05 2.83 -50.46
C LEU A 167 22.33 1.36 -50.79
N LEU A 168 21.94 0.90 -51.97
CA LEU A 168 22.11 -0.47 -52.39
C LEU A 168 23.58 -0.90 -52.58
N SER A 169 24.50 0.05 -52.72
CA SER A 169 25.94 -0.24 -52.76
C SER A 169 26.54 -0.61 -51.39
N GLN A 170 25.86 -0.31 -50.28
CA GLN A 170 26.45 -0.31 -48.94
C GLN A 170 26.27 -1.63 -48.12
N PRO A 171 25.33 -2.51 -48.39
CA PRO A 171 25.21 -3.78 -47.65
C PRO A 171 26.50 -4.57 -47.54
N THR A 172 27.35 -4.54 -48.57
CA THR A 172 28.66 -5.19 -48.59
C THR A 172 29.64 -4.60 -47.56
N VAL A 173 29.61 -3.30 -47.37
CA VAL A 173 30.46 -2.55 -46.40
C VAL A 173 30.18 -2.96 -44.96
N LEU A 174 28.97 -3.38 -44.64
CA LEU A 174 28.61 -3.92 -43.35
C LEU A 174 29.41 -5.16 -42.95
N PHE A 175 29.91 -5.89 -43.97
CA PHE A 175 30.68 -7.12 -43.81
C PHE A 175 32.17 -6.97 -44.17
N GLY A 176 32.66 -5.71 -44.21
CA GLY A 176 34.07 -5.43 -44.48
C GLY A 176 34.44 -5.51 -45.98
N LEU A 177 33.47 -5.63 -46.88
CA LEU A 177 33.72 -5.65 -48.33
C LEU A 177 33.69 -4.23 -48.92
N PRO A 178 34.32 -3.98 -50.08
CA PRO A 178 34.13 -2.74 -50.79
C PRO A 178 32.66 -2.48 -51.15
N PRO A 179 32.24 -1.24 -51.36
CA PRO A 179 30.91 -0.94 -51.86
C PRO A 179 30.58 -1.71 -53.13
N ALA A 180 29.34 -2.27 -53.18
CA ALA A 180 28.89 -2.99 -54.36
C ALA A 180 28.71 -2.05 -55.57
N ARG A 181 28.92 -2.57 -56.76
CA ARG A 181 28.58 -1.88 -57.99
C ARG A 181 27.08 -2.02 -58.24
N VAL A 182 26.41 -0.89 -58.45
CA VAL A 182 24.96 -0.84 -58.69
C VAL A 182 24.70 -0.24 -60.06
N GLU A 183 24.04 -1.01 -60.94
CA GLU A 183 23.60 -0.61 -62.27
C GLU A 183 22.06 -0.61 -62.30
N GLU A 184 21.46 0.48 -62.79
CA GLU A 184 19.99 0.61 -63.01
C GLU A 184 19.69 0.19 -64.42
N SER A 185 19.07 -0.98 -64.64
CA SER A 185 18.74 -1.52 -65.93
C SER A 185 17.39 -1.04 -66.47
N GLU A 186 16.45 -0.70 -65.58
CA GLU A 186 15.15 -0.13 -65.90
C GLU A 186 14.85 0.96 -64.87
N CYS A 187 14.22 2.09 -65.35
CA CYS A 187 13.91 3.21 -64.50
C CYS A 187 12.50 3.78 -64.75
N GLN A 188 11.71 3.93 -63.67
CA GLN A 188 10.36 4.50 -63.77
C GLN A 188 10.33 5.95 -64.27
N THR A 189 11.36 6.74 -63.95
CA THR A 189 11.46 8.10 -64.48
C THR A 189 11.71 8.15 -65.99
N GLN A 190 12.02 7.01 -66.59
CA GLN A 190 12.19 6.80 -68.04
C GLN A 190 11.03 6.03 -68.66
N GLY A 191 9.94 5.76 -67.88
CA GLY A 191 8.74 5.10 -68.39
C GLY A 191 8.65 3.60 -68.15
N ALA A 192 9.59 3.00 -67.44
CA ALA A 192 9.50 1.58 -67.06
C ALA A 192 8.46 1.37 -65.93
N PRO A 193 7.88 0.18 -65.80
CA PRO A 193 6.89 -0.13 -64.74
C PRO A 193 7.50 -0.14 -63.36
N CYS A 194 8.78 -0.43 -63.17
CA CYS A 194 9.54 -0.39 -61.93
C CYS A 194 10.98 0.07 -62.18
N CYS A 195 11.70 0.49 -61.15
CA CYS A 195 13.14 0.59 -61.26
C CYS A 195 13.76 -0.79 -60.94
N ARG A 196 14.72 -1.21 -61.75
CA ARG A 196 15.42 -2.50 -61.60
C ARG A 196 16.92 -2.25 -61.46
N TYR A 197 17.48 -2.75 -60.35
CA TYR A 197 18.89 -2.58 -59.99
C TYR A 197 19.58 -3.92 -60.01
N ILE A 198 20.75 -3.96 -60.67
CA ILE A 198 21.68 -5.07 -60.61
C ILE A 198 22.80 -4.67 -59.66
N VAL A 199 22.94 -5.41 -58.57
CA VAL A 199 23.94 -5.17 -57.53
C VAL A 199 24.99 -6.28 -57.61
N SER A 200 26.23 -5.94 -57.80
CA SER A 200 27.34 -6.93 -57.95
C SER A 200 28.53 -6.57 -57.04
N TRP A 201 29.12 -7.58 -56.45
CA TRP A 201 30.31 -7.46 -55.59
C TRP A 201 31.20 -8.69 -55.69
N ASP A 202 32.45 -8.57 -55.29
CA ASP A 202 33.37 -9.68 -55.24
C ASP A 202 33.18 -10.47 -53.93
N ALA A 203 32.59 -11.66 -54.04
CA ALA A 203 32.33 -12.51 -52.86
C ALA A 203 33.59 -13.22 -52.34
N GLU A 204 34.65 -13.36 -53.19
CA GLU A 204 35.88 -14.04 -52.79
C GLU A 204 36.79 -13.17 -51.90
N LEU A 205 36.65 -11.85 -51.98
CA LEU A 205 37.38 -10.91 -51.09
C LEU A 205 37.00 -11.08 -49.60
N ALA A 206 35.81 -11.61 -49.32
CA ALA A 206 35.35 -11.87 -47.93
C ALA A 206 36.15 -12.97 -47.20
N SER A 207 36.98 -13.77 -47.93
CA SER A 207 37.72 -14.88 -47.35
C SER A 207 39.23 -14.64 -47.20
N ALA A 208 39.73 -13.49 -47.66
CA ALA A 208 41.18 -13.33 -47.95
C ALA A 208 42.02 -12.70 -46.83
N ASP A 209 41.45 -11.94 -45.87
CA ASP A 209 42.23 -11.29 -44.81
C ASP A 209 41.83 -11.69 -43.39
N PRO A 210 42.73 -12.38 -42.64
CA PRO A 210 42.49 -12.73 -41.26
C PRO A 210 42.36 -11.52 -40.33
N GLU A 211 43.03 -10.37 -40.61
CA GLU A 211 42.97 -9.16 -39.77
C GLU A 211 41.61 -8.44 -39.93
N GLU A 212 41.06 -8.40 -41.15
CA GLU A 212 39.71 -7.85 -41.38
C GLU A 212 38.62 -8.70 -40.72
N ARG A 213 38.78 -10.03 -40.68
CA ARG A 213 37.86 -10.94 -39.95
C ARG A 213 37.93 -10.72 -38.44
N VAL A 214 39.13 -10.49 -37.89
CA VAL A 214 39.33 -10.14 -36.48
C VAL A 214 38.63 -8.79 -36.16
N THR A 215 38.82 -7.79 -37.00
CA THR A 215 38.19 -6.46 -36.85
C THR A 215 36.64 -6.55 -36.93
N ALA A 216 36.13 -7.38 -37.82
CA ALA A 216 34.68 -7.62 -37.93
C ALA A 216 34.10 -8.36 -36.69
N LEU A 217 34.85 -9.36 -36.17
CA LEU A 217 34.50 -10.10 -34.96
C LEU A 217 34.61 -9.21 -33.72
N GLU A 218 35.63 -8.34 -33.62
CA GLU A 218 35.74 -7.36 -32.56
C GLU A 218 34.61 -6.34 -32.59
N ALA A 219 34.23 -5.86 -33.77
CA ALA A 219 33.07 -4.98 -33.93
C ALA A 219 31.75 -5.69 -33.50
N GLN A 220 31.64 -6.99 -33.79
CA GLN A 220 30.50 -7.81 -33.36
C GLN A 220 30.50 -8.02 -31.85
N MET A 221 31.66 -8.25 -31.22
CA MET A 221 31.81 -8.34 -29.78
C MET A 221 31.51 -7.03 -29.11
N VAL A 222 31.98 -5.88 -29.61
CA VAL A 222 31.67 -4.54 -29.10
C VAL A 222 30.17 -4.25 -29.21
N ALA A 223 29.53 -4.66 -30.31
CA ALA A 223 28.08 -4.50 -30.47
C ALA A 223 27.29 -5.40 -29.51
N MET A 224 27.79 -6.62 -29.25
CA MET A 224 27.20 -7.53 -28.25
C MET A 224 27.39 -6.99 -26.82
N SER A 225 28.60 -6.45 -26.51
CA SER A 225 28.86 -5.80 -25.21
C SER A 225 27.95 -4.58 -24.99
N LYS A 226 27.81 -3.71 -25.99
CA LYS A 226 26.86 -2.57 -25.91
C LYS A 226 25.40 -3.01 -25.74
N ARG A 227 25.00 -4.16 -26.30
CA ARG A 227 23.67 -4.74 -26.04
C ARG A 227 23.51 -5.16 -24.58
N LEU A 228 24.53 -5.83 -24.03
CA LEU A 228 24.57 -6.21 -22.62
C LEU A 228 24.59 -4.97 -21.73
N ASP A 229 25.43 -3.98 -22.05
CA ASP A 229 25.54 -2.73 -21.30
C ASP A 229 24.20 -1.96 -21.33
N SER A 230 23.50 -1.91 -22.46
CA SER A 230 22.17 -1.30 -22.56
C SER A 230 21.12 -2.06 -21.75
N ALA A 231 21.20 -3.41 -21.75
CA ALA A 231 20.33 -4.24 -20.92
C ALA A 231 20.64 -4.08 -19.42
N PHE A 232 21.94 -4.01 -19.05
CA PHE A 232 22.38 -3.77 -17.67
C PHE A 232 22.11 -2.34 -17.21
N ALA A 233 22.29 -1.33 -18.07
CA ALA A 233 21.94 0.05 -17.74
C ALA A 233 20.44 0.19 -17.45
N THR A 234 19.59 -0.49 -18.23
CA THR A 234 18.15 -0.55 -17.97
C THR A 234 17.87 -1.21 -16.61
N ALA A 235 18.55 -2.31 -16.29
CA ALA A 235 18.40 -2.98 -15.00
C ALA A 235 18.91 -2.14 -13.83
N SER A 236 19.99 -1.37 -14.02
CA SER A 236 20.55 -0.49 -12.97
C SER A 236 19.70 0.75 -12.70
N GLU A 237 19.00 1.27 -13.71
CA GLU A 237 18.06 2.37 -13.59
C GLU A 237 16.71 1.95 -12.98
N LEU A 238 16.42 0.64 -12.89
CA LEU A 238 15.24 0.10 -12.19
C LEU A 238 15.30 0.33 -10.66
N VAL A 239 16.46 0.70 -10.12
CA VAL A 239 16.66 1.02 -8.69
C VAL A 239 16.43 2.52 -8.41
N SER A 240 16.09 3.31 -9.43
CA SER A 240 15.76 4.73 -9.25
C SER A 240 14.47 4.91 -8.46
N PRO A 241 14.37 5.93 -7.59
CA PRO A 241 13.14 6.27 -6.88
C PRO A 241 12.05 6.89 -7.78
N ASP A 242 12.18 6.73 -9.09
CA ASP A 242 11.20 7.21 -10.06
C ASP A 242 9.85 6.46 -9.91
N ASP A 243 8.77 7.16 -10.17
CA ASP A 243 7.43 6.59 -10.22
C ASP A 243 7.32 5.49 -11.28
N LEU A 244 6.56 4.45 -11.00
CA LEU A 244 6.33 3.28 -11.87
C LEU A 244 5.93 3.71 -13.29
N ASP A 245 5.04 4.69 -13.41
CA ASP A 245 4.55 5.18 -14.70
C ASP A 245 5.69 5.78 -15.55
N THR A 246 6.59 6.51 -14.93
CA THR A 246 7.78 7.09 -15.57
C THR A 246 8.73 5.99 -16.07
N VAL A 247 8.94 4.94 -15.28
CA VAL A 247 9.83 3.83 -15.66
C VAL A 247 9.23 3.04 -16.83
N LEU A 248 7.94 2.71 -16.79
CA LEU A 248 7.26 1.98 -17.87
C LEU A 248 7.21 2.78 -19.17
N ALA A 249 6.92 4.10 -19.11
CA ALA A 249 6.98 4.97 -20.28
C ALA A 249 8.39 4.99 -20.91
N ARG A 250 9.45 5.04 -20.10
CA ARG A 250 10.85 4.99 -20.56
C ARG A 250 11.21 3.66 -21.21
N ILE A 251 10.66 2.55 -20.71
CA ILE A 251 10.83 1.23 -21.35
C ILE A 251 10.22 1.24 -22.75
N VAL A 252 9.02 1.81 -22.91
CA VAL A 252 8.37 1.93 -24.24
C VAL A 252 9.21 2.78 -25.18
N GLU A 253 9.72 3.92 -24.73
CA GLU A 253 10.56 4.83 -25.52
C GLU A 253 11.87 4.14 -25.97
N ARG A 254 12.50 3.38 -25.09
CA ARG A 254 13.69 2.60 -25.43
C ARG A 254 13.40 1.45 -26.39
N ALA A 255 12.27 0.75 -26.21
CA ALA A 255 11.83 -0.26 -27.15
C ALA A 255 11.61 0.36 -28.53
N ALA A 256 11.03 1.57 -28.59
CA ALA A 256 10.84 2.32 -29.84
C ALA A 256 12.16 2.61 -30.55
N SER A 257 13.19 3.04 -29.82
CA SER A 257 14.52 3.28 -30.39
C SER A 257 15.20 1.99 -30.85
N ALA A 258 14.91 0.84 -30.21
CA ALA A 258 15.56 -0.44 -30.51
C ALA A 258 14.97 -1.17 -31.71
N VAL A 259 13.66 -1.16 -31.87
CA VAL A 259 12.92 -1.93 -32.90
C VAL A 259 12.51 -1.06 -34.09
N ARG A 260 12.56 0.28 -33.97
CA ARG A 260 12.26 1.25 -35.02
C ARG A 260 10.89 1.07 -35.70
N ALA A 261 9.86 0.79 -34.95
CA ALA A 261 8.50 0.91 -35.42
C ALA A 261 7.94 2.32 -35.15
N PRO A 262 6.98 2.81 -35.91
CA PRO A 262 6.41 4.15 -35.68
C PRO A 262 5.54 4.27 -34.44
N ARG A 263 4.96 3.17 -33.95
CA ARG A 263 4.05 3.16 -32.80
C ARG A 263 4.31 1.99 -31.89
N TYR A 264 4.19 2.23 -30.60
CA TYR A 264 4.32 1.22 -29.54
C TYR A 264 3.21 1.37 -28.53
N VAL A 265 2.72 0.25 -28.05
CA VAL A 265 1.76 0.18 -26.94
C VAL A 265 2.26 -0.82 -25.93
N LEU A 266 2.42 -0.39 -24.69
CA LEU A 266 2.59 -1.25 -23.51
C LEU A 266 1.30 -1.21 -22.72
N ALA A 267 0.57 -2.30 -22.66
CA ALA A 267 -0.63 -2.44 -21.88
C ALA A 267 -0.37 -3.43 -20.74
N VAL A 268 -0.45 -2.95 -19.51
CA VAL A 268 -0.12 -3.74 -18.33
C VAL A 268 -1.11 -3.51 -17.19
N ARG A 269 -1.34 -4.56 -16.42
CA ARG A 269 -2.12 -4.55 -15.20
C ARG A 269 -1.17 -4.86 -14.04
N PRO A 270 -0.83 -3.88 -13.19
CA PRO A 270 0.17 -4.05 -12.13
C PRO A 270 -0.19 -5.10 -11.09
N THR A 271 -1.49 -5.25 -10.75
CA THR A 271 -2.04 -6.31 -9.90
C THR A 271 -3.32 -6.86 -10.54
N GLN A 272 -3.80 -8.02 -10.11
CA GLN A 272 -5.01 -8.65 -10.68
C GLN A 272 -6.26 -7.76 -10.53
N ASP A 273 -6.34 -6.96 -9.46
CA ASP A 273 -7.47 -6.08 -9.15
C ASP A 273 -7.27 -4.64 -9.66
N ALA A 274 -6.10 -4.32 -10.22
CA ALA A 274 -5.82 -2.98 -10.74
C ALA A 274 -6.39 -2.80 -12.16
N ASP A 275 -6.71 -1.56 -12.50
CA ASP A 275 -7.08 -1.18 -13.85
C ASP A 275 -5.92 -1.36 -14.83
N MET A 276 -6.26 -1.65 -16.09
CA MET A 276 -5.28 -1.73 -17.17
C MET A 276 -4.68 -0.34 -17.43
N ARG A 277 -3.36 -0.24 -17.37
CA ARG A 277 -2.60 0.97 -17.73
C ARG A 277 -2.00 0.81 -19.12
N VAL A 278 -2.15 1.84 -19.94
CA VAL A 278 -1.67 1.83 -21.32
C VAL A 278 -0.66 2.96 -21.50
N TYR A 279 0.54 2.60 -21.95
CA TYR A 279 1.63 3.52 -22.28
C TYR A 279 1.92 3.42 -23.76
N GLY A 280 2.05 4.54 -24.45
CA GLY A 280 2.27 4.52 -25.90
C GLY A 280 3.32 5.52 -26.35
N HIS A 281 3.95 5.19 -27.48
CA HIS A 281 4.86 6.06 -28.19
C HIS A 281 4.40 6.17 -29.65
N GLY A 282 4.52 7.35 -30.26
CA GLY A 282 4.15 7.61 -31.65
C GLY A 282 2.65 7.82 -31.90
N PHE A 283 1.85 8.07 -30.85
CA PHE A 283 0.44 8.43 -30.96
C PHE A 283 0.22 9.92 -30.75
N PRO A 284 -0.77 10.54 -31.45
CA PRO A 284 -1.02 11.98 -31.36
C PRO A 284 -1.68 12.40 -30.02
N SER A 285 -2.29 11.47 -29.29
CA SER A 285 -2.91 11.73 -27.99
C SER A 285 -3.11 10.43 -27.20
N PRO A 286 -3.24 10.50 -25.86
CA PRO A 286 -3.59 9.32 -25.03
C PRO A 286 -4.87 8.63 -25.49
N ALA A 287 -5.91 9.38 -25.87
CA ALA A 287 -7.14 8.79 -26.37
C ALA A 287 -6.98 8.03 -27.71
N ALA A 288 -5.98 8.37 -28.53
CA ALA A 288 -5.63 7.61 -29.73
C ALA A 288 -4.90 6.31 -29.37
N GLN A 289 -4.06 6.36 -28.33
CA GLN A 289 -3.37 5.20 -27.79
C GLN A 289 -4.34 4.17 -27.22
N ASP A 290 -5.32 4.61 -26.39
CA ASP A 290 -6.32 3.73 -25.78
C ASP A 290 -7.20 3.06 -26.85
N ARG A 291 -7.60 3.82 -27.88
CA ARG A 291 -8.34 3.25 -29.01
C ARG A 291 -7.52 2.22 -29.78
N ALA A 292 -6.24 2.52 -30.02
CA ALA A 292 -5.35 1.59 -30.69
C ALA A 292 -5.22 0.28 -29.91
N TYR A 293 -5.12 0.37 -28.57
CA TYR A 293 -5.09 -0.82 -27.72
C TYR A 293 -6.42 -1.59 -27.76
N ALA A 294 -7.56 -0.91 -27.70
CA ALA A 294 -8.87 -1.55 -27.80
C ALA A 294 -9.08 -2.30 -29.12
N GLU A 295 -8.59 -1.73 -30.24
CA GLU A 295 -8.61 -2.38 -31.54
C GLU A 295 -7.69 -3.63 -31.60
N LEU A 296 -6.51 -3.58 -30.92
CA LEU A 296 -5.60 -4.73 -30.81
C LEU A 296 -6.20 -5.93 -30.08
N GLN A 297 -7.16 -5.70 -29.18
CA GLN A 297 -7.86 -6.78 -28.46
C GLN A 297 -8.94 -7.48 -29.32
N GLY A 298 -9.40 -6.85 -30.41
CA GLY A 298 -10.51 -7.33 -31.25
C GLY A 298 -10.12 -8.12 -32.49
N GLU A 299 -8.87 -8.07 -32.95
CA GLU A 299 -8.51 -8.61 -34.26
C GLU A 299 -7.15 -9.32 -34.32
N ASP A 300 -7.21 -10.58 -34.80
CA ASP A 300 -6.06 -11.36 -35.29
C ASP A 300 -5.56 -10.86 -36.68
N THR A 301 -6.08 -9.71 -37.16
CA THR A 301 -6.00 -9.25 -38.56
C THR A 301 -4.77 -8.39 -38.88
N LEU A 302 -3.93 -8.03 -37.92
CA LEU A 302 -2.76 -7.18 -38.17
C LEU A 302 -1.56 -7.90 -38.81
N GLY A 303 -1.58 -9.22 -38.84
CA GLY A 303 -0.60 -10.05 -39.56
C GLY A 303 0.85 -9.65 -39.20
N GLU A 304 1.70 -9.58 -40.27
CA GLU A 304 3.14 -9.28 -40.13
C GLU A 304 3.44 -7.83 -39.71
N SER A 305 2.45 -6.93 -39.71
CA SER A 305 2.63 -5.49 -39.35
C SER A 305 2.58 -5.21 -37.85
N ALA A 306 2.25 -6.19 -37.02
CA ALA A 306 2.27 -6.10 -35.56
C ALA A 306 3.24 -7.12 -34.95
N LEU A 307 4.11 -6.64 -34.07
CA LEU A 307 5.02 -7.48 -33.31
C LEU A 307 4.62 -7.45 -31.83
N ARG A 308 4.30 -8.60 -31.26
CA ARG A 308 3.79 -8.70 -29.88
C ARG A 308 4.78 -9.43 -28.97
N ALA A 309 4.95 -8.95 -27.77
CA ALA A 309 5.71 -9.61 -26.72
C ALA A 309 4.93 -9.56 -25.39
N ARG A 310 4.69 -10.71 -24.78
CA ARG A 310 3.99 -10.77 -23.48
C ARG A 310 4.86 -10.23 -22.37
N VAL A 311 4.28 -9.40 -21.51
CA VAL A 311 4.88 -8.89 -20.29
C VAL A 311 4.56 -9.88 -19.17
N VAL A 312 5.38 -10.92 -19.10
CA VAL A 312 5.17 -12.06 -18.19
C VAL A 312 6.43 -12.34 -17.40
N SER A 313 6.24 -12.58 -16.10
CA SER A 313 7.26 -13.11 -15.20
C SER A 313 6.95 -14.55 -14.81
N SER A 314 7.78 -15.13 -13.92
CA SER A 314 7.49 -16.43 -13.31
C SER A 314 6.30 -16.40 -12.34
N ARG A 315 5.83 -15.21 -11.96
CA ARG A 315 4.79 -14.99 -10.94
C ARG A 315 3.46 -14.57 -11.54
N CYS A 316 3.51 -13.68 -12.54
CA CYS A 316 2.31 -13.04 -13.06
C CYS A 316 2.43 -12.74 -14.55
N ASP A 317 1.29 -12.74 -15.23
CA ASP A 317 1.10 -12.19 -16.56
C ASP A 317 0.50 -10.80 -16.41
N TYR A 318 1.29 -9.80 -16.74
CA TYR A 318 0.94 -8.40 -16.59
C TYR A 318 0.25 -7.82 -17.82
N GLY A 319 0.44 -8.43 -19.02
CA GLY A 319 -0.10 -7.92 -20.27
C GLY A 319 0.86 -8.04 -21.45
N GLU A 320 0.92 -7.03 -22.32
CA GLU A 320 1.70 -7.10 -23.55
C GLU A 320 2.35 -5.78 -23.96
N LEU A 321 3.47 -5.91 -24.65
CA LEU A 321 4.16 -4.85 -25.38
C LEU A 321 4.04 -5.11 -26.88
N VAL A 322 3.50 -4.15 -27.62
CA VAL A 322 3.21 -4.28 -29.06
C VAL A 322 3.93 -3.17 -29.82
N ALA A 323 4.64 -3.54 -30.89
CA ALA A 323 5.19 -2.63 -31.87
C ALA A 323 4.35 -2.71 -33.14
N LEU A 324 4.01 -1.56 -33.74
CA LEU A 324 3.14 -1.45 -34.89
C LEU A 324 3.84 -0.78 -36.05
N ASN A 325 3.89 -1.44 -37.18
CA ASN A 325 4.28 -0.88 -38.48
C ASN A 325 3.03 -0.51 -39.30
N PRO A 326 3.16 0.35 -40.32
CA PRO A 326 2.14 0.49 -41.37
C PRO A 326 1.82 -0.83 -42.03
N ALA A 327 0.62 -0.94 -42.61
CA ALA A 327 0.17 -2.13 -43.32
C ALA A 327 1.15 -2.57 -44.39
N GLY A 328 1.48 -3.86 -44.42
CA GLY A 328 2.42 -4.47 -45.38
C GLY A 328 3.91 -4.28 -45.03
N MET A 329 4.23 -3.73 -43.86
CA MET A 329 5.60 -3.65 -43.37
C MET A 329 5.83 -4.66 -42.26
N GLY A 330 6.65 -5.66 -42.53
CA GLY A 330 7.01 -6.71 -41.58
C GLY A 330 8.13 -6.34 -40.60
N PHE A 331 8.44 -7.28 -39.73
CA PHE A 331 9.52 -7.20 -38.75
C PHE A 331 10.56 -8.30 -38.99
N PHE A 332 11.79 -8.04 -38.58
CA PHE A 332 12.82 -9.10 -38.58
C PHE A 332 12.64 -10.04 -37.36
N PRO A 333 13.00 -11.31 -37.47
CA PRO A 333 12.95 -12.25 -36.35
C PRO A 333 13.75 -11.78 -35.12
N GLN A 334 14.84 -11.02 -35.32
CA GLN A 334 15.67 -10.47 -34.29
C GLN A 334 14.96 -9.31 -33.49
N GLU A 335 14.04 -8.60 -34.16
CA GLU A 335 13.24 -7.56 -33.52
C GLU A 335 12.27 -8.14 -32.49
N GLN A 336 11.75 -9.36 -32.77
CA GLN A 336 10.95 -10.11 -31.78
C GLN A 336 11.73 -10.40 -30.51
N GLN A 337 13.02 -10.78 -30.65
CA GLN A 337 13.87 -11.03 -29.47
C GLN A 337 14.12 -9.78 -28.66
N LEU A 338 14.34 -8.65 -29.33
CA LEU A 338 14.50 -7.35 -28.66
C LEU A 338 13.23 -6.90 -27.96
N LEU A 339 12.08 -6.97 -28.62
CA LEU A 339 10.80 -6.60 -28.01
C LEU A 339 10.50 -7.49 -26.80
N THR A 340 10.78 -8.80 -26.90
CA THR A 340 10.64 -9.74 -25.79
C THR A 340 11.54 -9.39 -24.62
N LEU A 341 12.76 -8.89 -24.87
CA LEU A 341 13.67 -8.44 -23.82
C LEU A 341 13.09 -7.25 -23.06
N TYR A 342 12.57 -6.23 -23.76
CA TYR A 342 11.93 -5.07 -23.12
C TYR A 342 10.65 -5.45 -22.38
N ALA A 343 9.85 -6.37 -22.90
CA ALA A 343 8.69 -6.90 -22.21
C ALA A 343 9.06 -7.61 -20.90
N ARG A 344 10.16 -8.37 -20.88
CA ARG A 344 10.71 -8.99 -19.65
C ARG A 344 11.22 -7.95 -18.66
N HIS A 345 11.82 -6.86 -19.14
CA HIS A 345 12.22 -5.76 -18.27
C HIS A 345 11.00 -5.09 -17.61
N ALA A 346 9.94 -4.83 -18.37
CA ALA A 346 8.69 -4.30 -17.83
C ALA A 346 8.10 -5.23 -16.74
N ALA A 347 8.09 -6.55 -17.01
CA ALA A 347 7.65 -7.54 -16.03
C ALA A 347 8.50 -7.54 -14.75
N ALA A 348 9.83 -7.42 -14.88
CA ALA A 348 10.73 -7.34 -13.72
C ALA A 348 10.52 -6.08 -12.87
N VAL A 349 10.24 -4.94 -13.52
CA VAL A 349 9.88 -3.69 -12.81
C VAL A 349 8.59 -3.87 -12.03
N LEU A 350 7.56 -4.44 -12.67
CA LEU A 350 6.27 -4.69 -12.04
C LEU A 350 6.39 -5.67 -10.86
N ASP A 351 7.16 -6.76 -11.01
CA ASP A 351 7.46 -7.69 -9.91
C ASP A 351 8.15 -6.98 -8.74
N MET A 352 9.14 -6.13 -9.03
CA MET A 352 9.89 -5.42 -8.00
C MET A 352 9.03 -4.39 -7.26
N THR A 353 8.25 -3.59 -8.00
CA THR A 353 7.39 -2.55 -7.38
C THR A 353 6.28 -3.17 -6.55
N THR A 354 5.65 -4.25 -7.01
CA THR A 354 4.64 -5.00 -6.24
C THR A 354 5.25 -5.65 -4.99
N ALA A 355 6.45 -6.22 -5.10
CA ALA A 355 7.17 -6.79 -3.96
C ALA A 355 7.57 -5.73 -2.93
N LEU A 356 8.05 -4.56 -3.38
CA LEU A 356 8.40 -3.44 -2.49
C LEU A 356 7.15 -2.88 -1.79
N ALA A 357 6.05 -2.67 -2.52
CA ALA A 357 4.79 -2.22 -1.94
C ALA A 357 4.28 -3.21 -0.86
N SER A 358 4.30 -4.52 -1.17
CA SER A 358 3.92 -5.56 -0.21
C SER A 358 4.87 -5.63 1.00
N ALA A 359 6.17 -5.42 0.79
CA ALA A 359 7.15 -5.38 1.88
C ALA A 359 6.97 -4.15 2.77
N ALA A 360 6.72 -2.98 2.18
CA ALA A 360 6.41 -1.75 2.92
C ALA A 360 5.14 -1.91 3.76
N GLN A 361 4.07 -2.42 3.16
CA GLN A 361 2.82 -2.67 3.87
C GLN A 361 3.00 -3.64 5.05
N ARG A 362 3.76 -4.74 4.87
CA ARG A 362 4.09 -5.66 5.96
C ARG A 362 4.93 -5.00 7.05
N SER A 363 5.90 -4.16 6.66
CA SER A 363 6.73 -3.41 7.61
C SER A 363 5.89 -2.47 8.47
N ASP A 364 4.96 -1.74 7.87
CA ASP A 364 4.05 -0.83 8.56
C ASP A 364 3.12 -1.59 9.52
N GLN A 365 2.62 -2.75 9.10
CA GLN A 365 1.82 -3.63 9.95
C GLN A 365 2.61 -4.14 11.16
N VAL A 366 3.85 -4.60 10.94
CA VAL A 366 4.72 -5.06 12.05
C VAL A 366 5.05 -3.91 13.00
N ALA A 367 5.32 -2.72 12.46
CA ALA A 367 5.57 -1.54 13.28
C ALA A 367 4.35 -1.14 14.13
N ALA A 368 3.14 -1.20 13.57
CA ALA A 368 1.90 -0.93 14.30
C ALA A 368 1.67 -1.97 15.41
N LEU A 369 1.85 -3.26 15.14
CA LEU A 369 1.73 -4.32 16.14
C LEU A 369 2.79 -4.21 17.25
N LEU A 370 4.03 -3.84 16.93
CA LEU A 370 5.09 -3.62 17.92
C LEU A 370 4.78 -2.39 18.79
N SER A 371 4.27 -1.32 18.19
CA SER A 371 3.84 -0.12 18.92
C SER A 371 2.71 -0.45 19.89
N LEU A 372 1.72 -1.21 19.43
CA LEU A 372 0.62 -1.71 20.26
C LEU A 372 1.16 -2.58 21.40
N ALA A 373 2.01 -3.57 21.12
CA ALA A 373 2.61 -4.43 22.14
C ALA A 373 3.35 -3.62 23.22
N HIS A 374 4.11 -2.60 22.80
CA HIS A 374 4.83 -1.73 23.72
C HIS A 374 3.87 -0.88 24.59
N ALA A 375 2.83 -0.31 23.99
CA ALA A 375 1.81 0.44 24.69
C ALA A 375 1.06 -0.42 25.72
N LEU A 376 0.71 -1.66 25.37
CA LEU A 376 0.03 -2.60 26.27
C LEU A 376 0.93 -3.09 27.40
N ALA A 377 2.24 -3.29 27.14
CA ALA A 377 3.19 -3.70 28.18
C ALA A 377 3.41 -2.63 29.28
N GLN A 378 3.16 -1.37 28.97
CA GLN A 378 3.25 -0.25 29.92
C GLN A 378 1.92 0.08 30.61
N ALA A 379 0.82 -0.48 30.16
CA ALA A 379 -0.50 -0.25 30.73
C ALA A 379 -0.64 -1.06 32.05
N GLY A 380 -1.19 -0.44 33.07
CA GLY A 380 -1.30 -1.07 34.39
C GLY A 380 -2.56 -1.90 34.56
N THR A 381 -3.74 -1.28 34.48
CA THR A 381 -5.03 -1.92 34.78
C THR A 381 -5.76 -2.36 33.49
N ARG A 382 -6.74 -3.27 33.65
CA ARG A 382 -7.55 -3.76 32.50
C ARG A 382 -8.22 -2.63 31.72
N ASP A 383 -8.75 -1.62 32.38
CA ASP A 383 -9.44 -0.50 31.74
C ASP A 383 -8.47 0.38 30.91
N VAL A 384 -7.24 0.58 31.42
CA VAL A 384 -6.19 1.31 30.67
C VAL A 384 -5.75 0.51 29.46
N ILE A 385 -5.63 -0.82 29.57
CA ILE A 385 -5.29 -1.71 28.46
C ILE A 385 -6.40 -1.69 27.40
N ALA A 386 -7.68 -1.75 27.81
CA ALA A 386 -8.82 -1.68 26.92
C ALA A 386 -8.86 -0.34 26.15
N THR A 387 -8.59 0.77 26.85
CA THR A 387 -8.50 2.09 26.21
C THR A 387 -7.40 2.17 25.17
N ARG A 388 -6.20 1.64 25.48
CA ARG A 388 -5.08 1.59 24.53
C ARG A 388 -5.38 0.71 23.31
N LEU A 389 -6.09 -0.40 23.50
CA LEU A 389 -6.56 -1.23 22.41
C LEU A 389 -7.53 -0.46 21.51
N ALA A 390 -8.50 0.26 22.11
CA ALA A 390 -9.49 1.03 21.37
C ALA A 390 -8.85 2.15 20.54
N GLU A 391 -7.78 2.77 21.03
CA GLU A 391 -7.04 3.81 20.33
C GLU A 391 -6.17 3.28 19.19
N ALA A 392 -5.57 2.09 19.34
CA ALA A 392 -4.53 1.59 18.43
C ALA A 392 -5.04 0.61 17.35
N VAL A 393 -6.15 -0.08 17.58
CA VAL A 393 -6.68 -1.06 16.60
C VAL A 393 -7.14 -0.43 15.28
N PRO A 394 -7.73 0.78 15.25
CA PRO A 394 -8.07 1.46 14.00
C PRO A 394 -6.87 1.67 13.05
N ASP A 395 -5.66 1.80 13.58
CA ASP A 395 -4.43 1.91 12.78
C ASP A 395 -4.01 0.56 12.15
N VAL A 396 -4.51 -0.56 12.70
CA VAL A 396 -4.18 -1.93 12.25
C VAL A 396 -5.26 -2.49 11.34
N VAL A 397 -6.52 -2.11 11.58
CA VAL A 397 -7.70 -2.62 10.87
C VAL A 397 -8.52 -1.43 10.37
N ASP A 398 -8.87 -1.44 9.09
CA ASP A 398 -9.73 -0.42 8.48
C ASP A 398 -11.16 -0.54 9.02
N CYS A 399 -11.49 0.25 10.05
CA CYS A 399 -12.78 0.25 10.73
C CYS A 399 -13.24 1.68 11.06
N ASP A 400 -14.54 1.84 11.25
CA ASP A 400 -15.16 3.13 11.60
C ASP A 400 -15.45 3.23 13.09
N VAL A 401 -15.74 2.10 13.74
CA VAL A 401 -16.04 2.01 15.17
C VAL A 401 -15.40 0.78 15.79
N MET A 402 -15.10 0.86 17.08
CA MET A 402 -14.52 -0.22 17.82
C MET A 402 -14.95 -0.20 19.29
N SER A 403 -15.06 -1.37 19.91
CA SER A 403 -15.25 -1.50 21.36
C SER A 403 -14.55 -2.73 21.93
N VAL A 404 -14.07 -2.60 23.17
CA VAL A 404 -13.52 -3.69 23.96
C VAL A 404 -14.48 -4.00 25.09
N TRP A 405 -14.86 -5.26 25.21
CA TRP A 405 -15.76 -5.76 26.23
C TRP A 405 -15.03 -6.76 27.10
N LEU A 406 -15.07 -6.60 28.42
CA LEU A 406 -14.40 -7.46 29.36
C LEU A 406 -15.38 -8.10 30.33
N TRP A 407 -15.04 -9.27 30.84
CA TRP A 407 -15.76 -9.88 31.95
C TRP A 407 -15.71 -8.96 33.19
N ASP A 408 -16.86 -8.74 33.79
CA ASP A 408 -16.97 -8.07 35.09
C ASP A 408 -16.52 -9.03 36.18
N GLU A 409 -17.12 -10.23 36.22
CA GLU A 409 -16.60 -11.39 36.92
C GLU A 409 -16.60 -12.57 35.96
N PRO A 410 -15.63 -13.50 36.03
CA PRO A 410 -15.53 -14.64 35.13
C PRO A 410 -16.84 -15.44 35.07
N GLY A 411 -17.44 -15.54 33.90
CA GLY A 411 -18.61 -16.36 33.63
C GLY A 411 -19.97 -15.73 33.90
N THR A 412 -20.07 -14.45 34.31
CA THR A 412 -21.35 -13.78 34.57
C THR A 412 -21.76 -12.81 33.46
N HIS A 413 -21.12 -11.66 33.33
CA HIS A 413 -21.52 -10.62 32.39
C HIS A 413 -20.32 -9.96 31.72
N LEU A 414 -20.49 -9.53 30.48
CA LEU A 414 -19.58 -8.68 29.72
C LEU A 414 -20.02 -7.23 29.88
N ARG A 415 -19.07 -6.34 30.14
CA ARG A 415 -19.26 -4.90 30.15
C ARG A 415 -18.34 -4.21 29.13
N PRO A 416 -18.77 -3.08 28.53
CA PRO A 416 -17.86 -2.29 27.70
C PRO A 416 -16.78 -1.67 28.60
N ALA A 417 -15.52 -1.87 28.25
CA ALA A 417 -14.37 -1.31 28.97
C ALA A 417 -13.79 -0.10 28.24
N ALA A 418 -13.86 -0.08 26.90
CA ALA A 418 -13.45 1.04 26.07
C ALA A 418 -14.18 1.03 24.73
N SER A 419 -14.32 2.21 24.10
CA SER A 419 -14.91 2.39 22.80
C SER A 419 -14.23 3.52 22.02
N TRP A 420 -14.26 3.42 20.67
CA TRP A 420 -13.71 4.42 19.78
C TRP A 420 -14.59 4.56 18.53
N GLY A 421 -14.66 5.79 17.98
CA GLY A 421 -15.39 6.07 16.74
C GLY A 421 -16.91 6.24 16.88
N PHE A 422 -17.50 5.95 18.04
CA PHE A 422 -18.93 6.10 18.28
C PHE A 422 -19.33 7.54 18.57
N SER A 423 -20.52 7.92 18.13
CA SER A 423 -21.14 9.20 18.50
C SER A 423 -21.47 9.27 20.00
N PRO A 424 -21.66 10.47 20.59
CA PRO A 424 -22.06 10.60 21.99
C PRO A 424 -23.36 9.84 22.34
N GLU A 425 -24.30 9.76 21.42
CA GLU A 425 -25.56 9.03 21.61
C GLU A 425 -25.34 7.50 21.67
N GLN A 426 -24.47 7.00 20.77
CA GLN A 426 -24.08 5.58 20.75
C GLN A 426 -23.26 5.21 21.99
N GLN A 427 -22.36 6.09 22.46
CA GLN A 427 -21.61 5.89 23.69
C GLN A 427 -22.54 5.83 24.92
N ALA A 428 -23.49 6.76 25.02
CA ALA A 428 -24.47 6.77 26.11
C ALA A 428 -25.37 5.50 26.11
N TYR A 429 -25.57 4.89 24.94
CA TYR A 429 -26.24 3.60 24.84
C TYR A 429 -25.34 2.43 25.28
N LEU A 430 -24.05 2.43 24.88
CA LEU A 430 -23.12 1.36 25.19
C LEU A 430 -22.70 1.32 26.66
N GLU A 431 -22.40 2.47 27.30
CA GLU A 431 -21.83 2.56 28.65
C GLU A 431 -22.60 1.75 29.73
N PRO A 432 -23.94 1.81 29.81
CA PRO A 432 -24.68 1.08 30.83
C PRO A 432 -24.96 -0.39 30.48
N LEU A 433 -24.57 -0.84 29.28
CA LEU A 433 -24.87 -2.19 28.84
C LEU A 433 -24.06 -3.23 29.63
N THR A 434 -24.79 -4.26 30.06
CA THR A 434 -24.20 -5.46 30.64
C THR A 434 -24.81 -6.65 29.91
N ILE A 435 -23.96 -7.49 29.31
CA ILE A 435 -24.40 -8.58 28.45
C ILE A 435 -24.13 -9.91 29.14
N GLY A 436 -25.17 -10.66 29.43
CA GLY A 436 -25.07 -12.05 29.88
C GLY A 436 -25.02 -13.01 28.69
N LEU A 437 -24.30 -14.11 28.80
CA LEU A 437 -24.25 -15.15 27.77
C LEU A 437 -25.62 -15.78 27.49
N SER A 438 -26.48 -15.88 28.52
CA SER A 438 -27.87 -16.35 28.40
C SER A 438 -28.76 -15.46 27.53
N ASP A 439 -28.42 -14.16 27.46
CA ASP A 439 -29.23 -13.16 26.80
C ASP A 439 -28.78 -12.92 25.34
N THR A 440 -27.62 -13.48 24.99
CA THR A 440 -26.95 -13.30 23.68
C THR A 440 -26.46 -14.64 23.13
N PRO A 441 -27.36 -15.45 22.57
CA PRO A 441 -27.04 -16.82 22.12
C PRO A 441 -25.90 -16.89 21.10
N TYR A 442 -25.71 -15.85 20.27
CA TYR A 442 -24.63 -15.80 19.29
C TYR A 442 -23.22 -15.65 19.91
N LEU A 443 -23.11 -15.28 21.20
CA LEU A 443 -21.84 -15.20 21.92
C LEU A 443 -21.40 -16.52 22.57
N GLU A 444 -22.35 -17.45 22.84
CA GLU A 444 -22.02 -18.72 23.47
C GLU A 444 -20.98 -19.56 22.71
N PRO A 445 -21.04 -19.65 21.35
CA PRO A 445 -20.01 -20.34 20.58
C PRO A 445 -18.62 -19.71 20.71
N LEU A 446 -18.53 -18.37 20.83
CA LEU A 446 -17.25 -17.65 20.95
C LEU A 446 -16.50 -17.95 22.25
N VAL A 447 -17.23 -18.34 23.30
CA VAL A 447 -16.63 -18.73 24.59
C VAL A 447 -16.14 -20.17 24.56
N ARG A 448 -16.86 -21.05 23.84
CA ARG A 448 -16.50 -22.49 23.75
C ARG A 448 -15.46 -22.79 22.69
N GLU A 449 -15.60 -22.15 21.54
CA GLU A 449 -14.68 -22.29 20.39
C GLU A 449 -14.32 -20.87 19.91
N PRO A 450 -13.27 -20.28 20.47
CA PRO A 450 -12.95 -18.86 20.25
C PRO A 450 -12.46 -18.61 18.82
N GLN A 451 -13.40 -18.32 17.92
CA GLN A 451 -13.15 -17.92 16.53
C GLN A 451 -13.84 -16.59 16.24
N PRO A 452 -13.26 -15.72 15.39
CA PRO A 452 -13.91 -14.49 14.97
C PRO A 452 -15.29 -14.74 14.33
N LEU A 453 -16.29 -13.94 14.71
CA LEU A 453 -17.66 -13.99 14.22
C LEU A 453 -18.00 -12.69 13.52
N LEU A 454 -18.42 -12.77 12.25
CA LEU A 454 -18.93 -11.62 11.50
C LEU A 454 -20.44 -11.54 11.64
N LEU A 455 -20.93 -10.43 12.18
CA LEU A 455 -22.34 -10.08 12.28
C LEU A 455 -22.69 -9.05 11.21
N THR A 456 -23.79 -9.25 10.52
CA THR A 456 -24.34 -8.33 9.54
C THR A 456 -25.85 -8.20 9.76
N PRO A 457 -26.55 -7.20 9.20
CA PRO A 457 -28.01 -7.12 9.28
C PRO A 457 -28.76 -8.33 8.70
N ALA A 458 -28.09 -9.16 7.91
CA ALA A 458 -28.61 -10.42 7.39
C ALA A 458 -28.42 -11.63 8.34
N THR A 459 -27.84 -11.41 9.51
CA THR A 459 -27.68 -12.47 10.54
C THR A 459 -29.07 -12.85 11.07
N ASP A 460 -29.34 -14.17 11.17
CA ASP A 460 -30.63 -14.70 11.60
C ASP A 460 -30.94 -14.47 13.11
N ASP A 461 -30.08 -13.79 13.84
CA ASP A 461 -30.26 -13.48 15.26
C ASP A 461 -30.84 -12.06 15.44
N PRO A 462 -32.06 -11.95 15.99
CA PRO A 462 -32.74 -10.67 16.14
C PRO A 462 -32.09 -9.76 17.17
N VAL A 463 -31.36 -10.31 18.16
CA VAL A 463 -30.64 -9.52 19.18
C VAL A 463 -29.42 -8.87 18.54
N ALA A 464 -28.69 -9.62 17.72
CA ALA A 464 -27.56 -9.08 16.96
C ALA A 464 -28.02 -8.00 15.96
N ALA A 465 -29.13 -8.22 15.26
CA ALA A 465 -29.68 -7.28 14.30
C ALA A 465 -30.10 -5.95 14.97
N ASP A 466 -30.82 -5.99 16.11
CA ASP A 466 -31.21 -4.78 16.87
C ASP A 466 -29.97 -4.03 17.40
N PHE A 467 -28.94 -4.75 17.85
CA PHE A 467 -27.69 -4.16 18.30
C PHE A 467 -26.94 -3.41 17.18
N LEU A 468 -26.85 -4.03 16.00
CA LEU A 468 -26.23 -3.39 14.82
C LEU A 468 -27.00 -2.14 14.37
N ASP A 469 -28.33 -2.21 14.35
CA ASP A 469 -29.21 -1.10 13.94
C ASP A 469 -29.05 0.10 14.88
N ARG A 470 -29.08 -0.12 16.20
CA ARG A 470 -28.89 0.94 17.21
C ARG A 470 -27.52 1.61 17.14
N LEU A 471 -26.51 0.85 16.75
CA LEU A 471 -25.16 1.39 16.58
C LEU A 471 -24.91 1.96 15.17
N GLY A 472 -25.87 1.81 14.23
CA GLY A 472 -25.72 2.26 12.85
C GLY A 472 -24.58 1.55 12.11
N VAL A 473 -24.32 0.29 12.45
CA VAL A 473 -23.19 -0.51 11.95
C VAL A 473 -23.71 -1.50 10.90
N THR A 474 -23.11 -1.51 9.72
CA THR A 474 -23.49 -2.41 8.62
C THR A 474 -22.80 -3.78 8.67
N ALA A 475 -21.66 -3.87 9.35
CA ALA A 475 -21.00 -5.12 9.69
C ALA A 475 -20.18 -4.95 10.97
N LEU A 476 -20.22 -5.97 11.84
CA LEU A 476 -19.47 -6.03 13.09
C LEU A 476 -18.71 -7.35 13.18
N LEU A 477 -17.39 -7.28 13.29
CA LEU A 477 -16.55 -8.42 13.51
C LEU A 477 -16.24 -8.54 15.00
N VAL A 478 -16.68 -9.63 15.61
CA VAL A 478 -16.52 -9.95 17.01
C VAL A 478 -15.35 -10.92 17.16
N VAL A 479 -14.29 -10.49 17.85
CA VAL A 479 -13.06 -11.26 18.03
C VAL A 479 -12.89 -11.60 19.51
N PRO A 480 -12.84 -12.90 19.89
CA PRO A 480 -12.63 -13.31 21.27
C PRO A 480 -11.19 -13.04 21.71
N ILE A 481 -11.03 -12.54 22.93
CA ILE A 481 -9.73 -12.38 23.61
C ILE A 481 -9.59 -13.50 24.62
N VAL A 482 -8.62 -14.40 24.39
CA VAL A 482 -8.42 -15.61 25.20
C VAL A 482 -6.96 -15.73 25.62
N ALA A 483 -6.71 -16.00 26.90
CA ALA A 483 -5.40 -16.28 27.44
C ALA A 483 -5.39 -17.63 28.17
N ARG A 484 -4.51 -18.56 27.80
CA ARG A 484 -4.35 -19.86 28.45
C ARG A 484 -5.68 -20.62 28.63
N ASP A 485 -6.51 -20.64 27.57
CA ASP A 485 -7.85 -21.23 27.53
C ASP A 485 -8.91 -20.49 28.42
N GLU A 486 -8.58 -19.35 28.99
CA GLU A 486 -9.52 -18.50 29.70
C GLU A 486 -10.02 -17.39 28.79
N PHE A 487 -11.34 -17.29 28.61
CA PHE A 487 -11.98 -16.22 27.88
C PHE A 487 -11.99 -14.93 28.72
N LEU A 488 -11.33 -13.88 28.23
CA LEU A 488 -11.17 -12.62 28.94
C LEU A 488 -12.16 -11.54 28.48
N GLY A 489 -12.68 -11.64 27.25
CA GLY A 489 -13.57 -10.64 26.70
C GLY A 489 -13.62 -10.69 25.17
N LEU A 490 -14.11 -9.60 24.60
CA LEU A 490 -14.33 -9.43 23.17
C LEU A 490 -13.71 -8.13 22.68
N LEU A 491 -13.21 -8.18 21.48
CA LEU A 491 -12.84 -7.03 20.67
C LEU A 491 -13.83 -6.94 19.51
N ASN A 492 -14.59 -5.85 19.43
CA ASN A 492 -15.56 -5.62 18.38
C ASN A 492 -15.06 -4.54 17.44
N VAL A 493 -15.03 -4.85 16.14
CA VAL A 493 -14.60 -3.94 15.07
C VAL A 493 -15.76 -3.78 14.09
N GLY A 494 -16.21 -2.55 13.84
CA GLY A 494 -17.39 -2.27 13.03
C GLY A 494 -17.15 -1.29 11.89
N VAL A 495 -17.95 -1.42 10.83
CA VAL A 495 -18.02 -0.47 9.72
C VAL A 495 -19.45 0.02 9.53
N THR A 496 -19.60 1.28 9.20
CA THR A 496 -20.90 1.95 9.00
C THR A 496 -21.32 1.96 7.52
N ASP A 497 -20.35 1.76 6.62
CA ASP A 497 -20.55 1.62 5.17
C ASP A 497 -19.84 0.33 4.68
N ARG A 498 -20.04 -0.05 3.43
CA ARG A 498 -19.30 -1.11 2.73
C ARG A 498 -18.89 -2.30 3.61
N PRO A 499 -19.82 -3.19 3.95
CA PRO A 499 -19.58 -4.34 4.83
C PRO A 499 -18.45 -5.26 4.33
N GLU A 500 -18.09 -5.19 3.03
CA GLU A 500 -17.00 -5.92 2.40
C GLU A 500 -15.63 -5.58 3.01
N ARG A 501 -15.47 -4.41 3.65
CA ARG A 501 -14.23 -4.00 4.37
C ARG A 501 -13.89 -4.97 5.51
N LEU A 502 -14.90 -5.59 6.12
CA LEU A 502 -14.74 -6.60 7.18
C LEU A 502 -14.95 -8.03 6.69
N ALA A 503 -14.97 -8.27 5.38
CA ALA A 503 -15.04 -9.64 4.88
C ALA A 503 -13.86 -10.46 5.42
N LEU A 504 -14.16 -11.59 6.06
CA LEU A 504 -13.15 -12.48 6.63
C LEU A 504 -12.27 -13.06 5.51
N ASN A 505 -11.08 -12.51 5.37
CA ASN A 505 -10.03 -13.06 4.54
C ASN A 505 -8.84 -13.47 5.43
N PRO A 506 -7.90 -14.31 4.93
CA PRO A 506 -6.77 -14.77 5.72
C PRO A 506 -5.91 -13.63 6.32
N GLU A 507 -5.76 -12.54 5.61
CA GLU A 507 -4.95 -11.39 6.03
C GLU A 507 -5.61 -10.62 7.19
N LEU A 508 -6.90 -10.34 7.12
CA LEU A 508 -7.66 -9.71 8.20
C LEU A 508 -7.69 -10.60 9.44
N GLN A 509 -7.89 -11.91 9.23
CA GLN A 509 -7.90 -12.90 10.31
C GLN A 509 -6.54 -12.97 11.02
N GLU A 510 -5.43 -12.94 10.31
CA GLU A 510 -4.08 -12.93 10.88
C GLU A 510 -3.81 -11.65 11.68
N ARG A 511 -4.19 -10.48 11.17
CA ARG A 511 -4.06 -9.18 11.86
C ARG A 511 -4.81 -9.17 13.19
N LEU A 512 -6.08 -9.55 13.18
CA LEU A 512 -6.93 -9.55 14.37
C LEU A 512 -6.50 -10.59 15.40
N SER A 513 -6.08 -11.77 14.93
CA SER A 513 -5.50 -12.79 15.79
C SER A 513 -4.22 -12.28 16.45
N GLY A 514 -3.39 -11.53 15.73
CA GLY A 514 -2.20 -10.88 16.27
C GLY A 514 -2.54 -9.85 17.35
N VAL A 515 -3.53 -9.00 17.14
CA VAL A 515 -4.03 -8.04 18.14
C VAL A 515 -4.55 -8.75 19.38
N ALA A 516 -5.41 -9.75 19.21
CA ALA A 516 -5.96 -10.53 20.32
C ALA A 516 -4.87 -11.25 21.12
N ALA A 517 -3.88 -11.82 20.45
CA ALA A 517 -2.74 -12.49 21.07
C ALA A 517 -1.85 -11.54 21.88
N LEU A 518 -1.72 -10.27 21.47
CA LEU A 518 -1.01 -9.23 22.22
C LEU A 518 -1.83 -8.72 23.41
N ALA A 519 -3.15 -8.58 23.22
CA ALA A 519 -4.07 -8.06 24.24
C ALA A 519 -4.25 -9.06 25.41
N ALA A 520 -4.35 -10.34 25.11
CA ALA A 520 -4.70 -11.36 26.10
C ALA A 520 -3.73 -11.46 27.29
N PRO A 521 -2.39 -11.55 27.11
CA PRO A 521 -1.45 -11.56 28.23
C PRO A 521 -1.46 -10.25 29.03
N ALA A 522 -1.62 -9.10 28.32
CA ALA A 522 -1.67 -7.80 28.97
C ALA A 522 -2.91 -7.68 29.88
N LEU A 523 -4.09 -8.03 29.37
CA LEU A 523 -5.35 -8.03 30.13
C LEU A 523 -5.32 -9.03 31.31
N SER A 524 -4.73 -10.20 31.14
CA SER A 524 -4.54 -11.17 32.22
C SER A 524 -3.64 -10.60 33.33
N SER A 525 -2.53 -9.96 32.95
CA SER A 525 -1.61 -9.31 33.90
C SER A 525 -2.26 -8.10 34.58
N GLY A 526 -3.02 -7.30 33.82
CA GLY A 526 -3.79 -6.16 34.35
C GLY A 526 -4.81 -6.60 35.40
N GLY A 527 -5.50 -7.74 35.16
CA GLY A 527 -6.42 -8.29 36.13
C GLY A 527 -5.76 -8.71 37.45
N LEU A 528 -4.56 -9.27 37.36
CA LEU A 528 -3.77 -9.60 38.57
C LEU A 528 -3.36 -8.32 39.33
N LEU A 529 -3.00 -7.26 38.61
CA LEU A 529 -2.69 -5.98 39.24
C LEU A 529 -3.92 -5.34 39.87
N ASP A 530 -5.07 -5.38 39.22
CA ASP A 530 -6.34 -4.90 39.79
C ASP A 530 -6.69 -5.66 41.07
N GLN A 531 -6.53 -6.99 41.06
CA GLN A 531 -6.74 -7.83 42.24
C GLN A 531 -5.74 -7.51 43.36
N LEU A 532 -4.45 -7.37 43.05
CA LEU A 532 -3.44 -6.94 44.02
C LEU A 532 -3.72 -5.57 44.58
N HIS A 533 -4.17 -4.62 43.80
CA HIS A 533 -4.59 -3.27 44.27
C HIS A 533 -5.84 -3.37 45.14
N HIS A 534 -6.79 -4.23 44.77
CA HIS A 534 -7.98 -4.45 45.58
C HIS A 534 -7.61 -5.07 46.94
N ASP A 535 -6.83 -6.16 46.95
CA ASP A 535 -6.39 -6.84 48.17
C ASP A 535 -5.52 -5.92 49.07
N ALA A 536 -4.66 -5.09 48.42
CA ALA A 536 -3.86 -4.10 49.16
C ALA A 536 -4.69 -2.98 49.77
N SER A 537 -5.95 -2.77 49.37
CA SER A 537 -6.81 -1.70 49.82
C SER A 537 -8.09 -2.12 50.52
N HIS A 538 -8.44 -3.41 50.46
CA HIS A 538 -9.65 -3.96 51.07
C HIS A 538 -9.35 -5.09 52.03
N ASP A 539 -10.23 -5.28 52.99
CA ASP A 539 -10.19 -6.37 53.97
C ASP A 539 -10.85 -7.62 53.40
N THR A 540 -10.12 -8.71 53.33
CA THR A 540 -10.54 -9.96 52.63
C THR A 540 -11.75 -10.65 53.31
N LEU A 541 -12.02 -10.37 54.61
CA LEU A 541 -13.15 -10.96 55.33
C LEU A 541 -14.46 -10.22 55.02
N THR A 542 -14.40 -8.87 55.07
CA THR A 542 -15.60 -8.02 55.08
C THR A 542 -15.82 -7.30 53.71
N GLY A 543 -14.81 -7.29 52.84
CA GLY A 543 -14.86 -6.56 51.56
C GLY A 543 -14.91 -5.02 51.75
N LEU A 544 -14.72 -4.52 52.96
CA LEU A 544 -14.57 -3.06 53.24
C LEU A 544 -13.15 -2.60 52.92
N MET A 545 -12.91 -1.30 52.84
CA MET A 545 -11.54 -0.82 52.82
C MET A 545 -10.76 -1.30 54.02
N ASN A 546 -9.52 -1.70 53.82
CA ASN A 546 -8.61 -2.00 54.92
C ASN A 546 -7.94 -0.69 55.43
N ARG A 547 -7.08 -0.80 56.42
CA ARG A 547 -6.36 0.33 57.01
C ARG A 547 -5.56 1.17 56.00
N ALA A 548 -4.97 0.52 54.98
CA ALA A 548 -4.21 1.21 53.93
C ALA A 548 -5.14 1.93 52.94
N GLY A 549 -6.25 1.33 52.57
CA GLY A 549 -7.31 1.95 51.75
C GLY A 549 -7.93 3.15 52.46
N PHE A 550 -8.25 3.00 53.75
CA PHE A 550 -8.73 4.08 54.59
C PHE A 550 -7.78 5.27 54.61
N ALA A 551 -6.46 5.05 54.84
CA ALA A 551 -5.48 6.12 54.94
C ALA A 551 -5.40 6.95 53.63
N ARG A 552 -5.49 6.29 52.46
CA ARG A 552 -5.54 6.97 51.15
C ARG A 552 -6.84 7.77 50.98
N ARG A 553 -7.97 7.16 51.34
CA ARG A 553 -9.29 7.77 51.15
C ARG A 553 -9.50 9.00 52.02
N ILE A 554 -9.13 8.92 53.29
CA ILE A 554 -9.24 10.08 54.23
C ILE A 554 -8.29 11.20 53.79
N SER A 555 -7.06 10.89 53.37
CA SER A 555 -6.13 11.90 52.88
C SER A 555 -6.69 12.62 51.65
N GLY A 556 -7.29 11.89 50.72
CA GLY A 556 -7.96 12.47 49.54
C GLY A 556 -9.17 13.33 49.92
N ALA A 557 -10.00 12.87 50.84
CA ALA A 557 -11.15 13.64 51.33
C ALA A 557 -10.74 14.96 52.02
N LEU A 558 -9.66 14.94 52.83
CA LEU A 558 -9.15 16.16 53.49
C LEU A 558 -8.56 17.15 52.49
N ALA A 559 -7.80 16.65 51.46
CA ALA A 559 -7.24 17.52 50.44
C ALA A 559 -8.33 18.17 49.56
N GLY A 560 -9.40 17.43 49.25
CA GLY A 560 -10.56 17.94 48.53
C GLY A 560 -11.29 19.02 49.38
N ALA A 561 -11.55 18.72 50.64
CA ALA A 561 -12.21 19.66 51.56
C ALA A 561 -11.39 20.94 51.78
N GLU A 562 -10.05 20.83 51.82
CA GLU A 562 -9.16 22.00 51.92
C GLU A 562 -9.26 22.90 50.68
N THR A 563 -9.35 22.31 49.50
CA THR A 563 -9.42 23.04 48.23
C THR A 563 -10.77 23.76 48.08
N GLU A 564 -11.85 23.14 48.52
CA GLU A 564 -13.23 23.64 48.37
C GLU A 564 -13.71 24.48 49.58
N GLY A 565 -12.92 24.57 50.65
CA GLY A 565 -13.31 25.23 51.90
C GLY A 565 -14.42 24.46 52.61
N ALA A 566 -14.54 23.17 52.34
CA ALA A 566 -15.54 22.25 52.90
C ALA A 566 -15.03 21.62 54.22
N ARG A 567 -15.87 20.77 54.83
CA ARG A 567 -15.51 19.99 56.03
C ARG A 567 -15.56 18.50 55.73
N ALA A 568 -14.82 17.69 56.47
CA ALA A 568 -14.86 16.25 56.36
C ALA A 568 -15.04 15.64 57.76
N GLY A 569 -15.83 14.58 57.86
CA GLY A 569 -16.10 13.89 59.11
C GLY A 569 -15.42 12.53 59.19
N LEU A 570 -15.08 12.09 60.38
CA LEU A 570 -14.59 10.75 60.66
C LEU A 570 -15.40 10.17 61.83
N LEU A 571 -15.91 8.96 61.64
CA LEU A 571 -16.39 8.10 62.72
C LEU A 571 -15.41 6.96 62.91
N TYR A 572 -15.08 6.67 64.19
CA TYR A 572 -14.25 5.52 64.57
C TYR A 572 -15.05 4.64 65.52
N LEU A 573 -15.11 3.33 65.24
CA LEU A 573 -16.02 2.41 65.93
C LEU A 573 -15.25 1.17 66.41
N ASP A 574 -15.70 0.63 67.53
CA ASP A 574 -15.23 -0.62 68.15
C ASP A 574 -16.44 -1.44 68.61
N LEU A 575 -16.48 -2.73 68.32
CA LEU A 575 -17.56 -3.62 68.69
C LEU A 575 -17.45 -4.01 70.15
N ASP A 576 -18.46 -3.71 70.96
CA ASP A 576 -18.47 -4.00 72.37
C ASP A 576 -18.68 -5.51 72.60
N GLY A 577 -17.78 -6.16 73.36
CA GLY A 577 -17.88 -7.57 73.73
C GLY A 577 -17.53 -8.57 72.57
N PHE A 578 -16.95 -8.12 71.49
CA PHE A 578 -16.59 -9.03 70.34
C PHE A 578 -15.69 -10.19 70.74
N LYS A 579 -14.72 -9.97 71.64
CA LYS A 579 -13.85 -10.99 72.13
C LYS A 579 -14.62 -12.12 72.87
N GLU A 580 -15.62 -11.75 73.68
CA GLU A 580 -16.47 -12.66 74.42
C GLU A 580 -17.29 -13.55 73.48
N ILE A 581 -17.72 -12.99 72.35
CA ILE A 581 -18.44 -13.72 71.27
C ILE A 581 -17.51 -14.76 70.67
N ASN A 582 -16.29 -14.35 70.31
CA ASN A 582 -15.29 -15.30 69.79
C ASN A 582 -14.97 -16.43 70.78
N ASP A 583 -14.78 -16.05 72.02
CA ASP A 583 -14.45 -17.00 73.09
C ASP A 583 -15.62 -17.99 73.40
N THR A 584 -16.87 -17.55 73.15
CA THR A 584 -18.08 -18.34 73.47
C THR A 584 -18.58 -19.15 72.29
N LEU A 585 -18.58 -18.59 71.08
CA LEU A 585 -19.21 -19.17 69.87
C LEU A 585 -18.20 -19.58 68.79
N GLY A 586 -16.90 -19.27 69.03
CA GLY A 586 -15.83 -19.58 68.06
C GLY A 586 -15.60 -18.47 67.04
N HIS A 587 -14.41 -18.53 66.44
CA HIS A 587 -13.97 -17.49 65.47
C HIS A 587 -14.83 -17.44 64.20
N GLU A 588 -15.40 -18.56 63.73
CA GLU A 588 -16.30 -18.56 62.57
C GLU A 588 -17.55 -17.72 62.82
N ALA A 589 -18.10 -17.76 64.03
CA ALA A 589 -19.23 -16.93 64.45
C ALA A 589 -18.83 -15.42 64.52
N GLY A 590 -17.62 -15.14 64.99
CA GLY A 590 -17.06 -13.80 64.98
C GLY A 590 -16.86 -13.25 63.58
N ASP A 591 -16.35 -14.06 62.66
CA ASP A 591 -16.19 -13.69 61.26
C ASP A 591 -17.53 -13.44 60.58
N ASP A 592 -18.54 -14.24 60.87
CA ASP A 592 -19.91 -14.02 60.36
C ASP A 592 -20.51 -12.74 60.89
N LEU A 593 -20.33 -12.42 62.20
CA LEU A 593 -20.71 -11.15 62.79
C LEU A 593 -20.02 -9.97 62.10
N LEU A 594 -18.72 -10.03 61.83
CA LEU A 594 -17.97 -8.97 61.16
C LEU A 594 -18.48 -8.70 59.76
N ARG A 595 -18.85 -9.76 58.98
CA ARG A 595 -19.49 -9.59 57.67
C ARG A 595 -20.84 -8.91 57.72
N GLN A 596 -21.68 -9.28 58.70
CA GLN A 596 -22.99 -8.68 58.91
C GLN A 596 -22.88 -7.21 59.39
N VAL A 597 -21.90 -6.90 60.25
CA VAL A 597 -21.60 -5.54 60.70
C VAL A 597 -21.15 -4.69 59.47
N ALA A 598 -20.24 -5.20 58.67
CA ALA A 598 -19.77 -4.53 57.47
C ALA A 598 -20.93 -4.15 56.53
N GLU A 599 -21.83 -5.08 56.30
CA GLU A 599 -22.99 -4.85 55.44
C GLU A 599 -23.96 -3.81 56.01
N ARG A 600 -24.24 -3.87 57.32
CA ARG A 600 -25.06 -2.84 58.00
C ARG A 600 -24.43 -1.48 57.98
N LEU A 601 -23.14 -1.39 58.21
CA LEU A 601 -22.42 -0.10 58.16
C LEU A 601 -22.49 0.47 56.73
N ARG A 602 -22.32 -0.33 55.71
CA ARG A 602 -22.42 0.09 54.31
C ARG A 602 -23.82 0.65 53.99
N GLN A 603 -24.88 0.01 54.49
CA GLN A 603 -26.27 0.46 54.32
C GLN A 603 -26.60 1.72 55.15
N SER A 604 -25.82 2.04 56.18
CA SER A 604 -26.08 3.18 57.10
C SER A 604 -25.46 4.50 56.62
N VAL A 605 -24.64 4.46 55.55
CA VAL A 605 -23.89 5.63 55.04
C VAL A 605 -24.35 5.96 53.60
N ARG A 606 -23.95 7.13 53.11
CA ARG A 606 -24.24 7.58 51.73
C ARG A 606 -23.27 6.94 50.76
N ALA A 607 -23.57 6.96 49.45
CA ALA A 607 -22.73 6.42 48.39
C ALA A 607 -21.31 7.08 48.36
N ASN A 608 -21.19 8.35 48.72
CA ASN A 608 -19.93 9.07 48.77
C ASN A 608 -19.12 8.85 50.06
N ASP A 609 -19.75 8.28 51.10
CA ASP A 609 -19.06 7.96 52.34
C ASP A 609 -18.30 6.65 52.20
N THR A 610 -17.25 6.48 52.96
CA THR A 610 -16.39 5.30 52.87
C THR A 610 -16.34 4.57 54.20
N VAL A 611 -16.65 3.29 54.22
CA VAL A 611 -16.53 2.40 55.37
C VAL A 611 -15.25 1.56 55.25
N ALA A 612 -14.50 1.49 56.32
CA ALA A 612 -13.27 0.70 56.40
C ALA A 612 -13.23 -0.16 57.67
N ARG A 613 -12.56 -1.32 57.61
CA ARG A 613 -12.19 -2.12 58.77
C ARG A 613 -10.72 -1.87 59.08
N MET A 614 -10.46 -1.40 60.30
CA MET A 614 -9.11 -1.02 60.72
C MET A 614 -8.30 -2.18 61.26
N GLY A 615 -8.97 -3.24 61.63
CA GLY A 615 -8.42 -4.51 62.16
C GLY A 615 -9.21 -5.04 63.34
N GLY A 616 -9.25 -6.36 63.49
CA GLY A 616 -10.05 -6.97 64.57
C GLY A 616 -11.53 -6.57 64.49
N ASP A 617 -12.01 -5.88 65.51
CA ASP A 617 -13.37 -5.40 65.72
C ASP A 617 -13.53 -3.89 65.50
N GLU A 618 -12.47 -3.22 65.01
CA GLU A 618 -12.45 -1.79 64.74
C GLU A 618 -12.87 -1.41 63.31
N PHE A 619 -13.74 -0.43 63.19
CA PHE A 619 -14.19 0.13 61.91
C PHE A 619 -14.02 1.65 61.86
N ALA A 620 -13.91 2.23 60.69
CA ALA A 620 -13.87 3.66 60.46
C ALA A 620 -14.77 4.06 59.33
N ILE A 621 -15.36 5.24 59.39
CA ILE A 621 -16.21 5.81 58.33
C ILE A 621 -15.73 7.22 58.03
N VAL A 622 -15.36 7.45 56.78
CA VAL A 622 -15.02 8.79 56.26
C VAL A 622 -16.27 9.36 55.61
N LEU A 623 -16.69 10.52 56.10
CA LEU A 623 -17.82 11.27 55.61
C LEU A 623 -17.31 12.45 54.78
N ALA A 624 -17.56 12.41 53.49
CA ALA A 624 -17.17 13.47 52.57
C ALA A 624 -18.16 14.66 52.72
N ASP A 625 -17.66 15.88 52.67
CA ASP A 625 -18.43 17.13 52.77
C ASP A 625 -19.44 17.08 53.92
N ALA A 626 -18.95 16.85 55.16
CA ALA A 626 -19.76 16.67 56.32
C ALA A 626 -19.31 17.60 57.47
N GLY A 627 -20.20 18.46 57.94
CA GLY A 627 -20.05 19.30 59.12
C GLY A 627 -20.56 18.63 60.40
N ASP A 628 -20.66 19.40 61.50
CA ASP A 628 -21.08 18.92 62.86
C ASP A 628 -22.42 18.18 62.85
N GLU A 629 -23.39 18.67 62.10
CA GLU A 629 -24.74 18.12 62.06
C GLU A 629 -24.83 16.82 61.27
N GLU A 630 -24.13 16.78 60.11
CA GLU A 630 -24.02 15.59 59.27
C GLU A 630 -23.26 14.47 59.96
N VAL A 631 -22.15 14.77 60.64
CA VAL A 631 -21.34 13.79 61.38
C VAL A 631 -22.16 13.22 62.55
N ARG A 632 -22.89 14.07 63.29
CA ARG A 632 -23.77 13.65 64.37
C ARG A 632 -24.89 12.75 63.85
N ALA A 633 -25.58 13.17 62.78
CA ALA A 633 -26.65 12.38 62.16
C ALA A 633 -26.16 11.02 61.61
N ALA A 634 -24.93 10.98 61.08
CA ALA A 634 -24.31 9.73 60.63
C ALA A 634 -23.99 8.81 61.81
N ALA A 635 -23.43 9.35 62.92
CA ALA A 635 -23.15 8.59 64.12
C ALA A 635 -24.45 8.02 64.74
N GLU A 636 -25.55 8.79 64.77
CA GLU A 636 -26.85 8.32 65.24
C GLU A 636 -27.42 7.21 64.34
N ARG A 637 -27.30 7.33 63.00
CA ARG A 637 -27.74 6.27 62.06
C ARG A 637 -26.95 4.97 62.26
N VAL A 638 -25.62 5.11 62.39
CA VAL A 638 -24.74 3.98 62.65
C VAL A 638 -25.11 3.31 63.99
N THR A 639 -25.25 4.06 65.05
CA THR A 639 -25.64 3.52 66.38
C THR A 639 -26.99 2.78 66.29
N ARG A 640 -27.96 3.38 65.62
CA ARG A 640 -29.30 2.77 65.40
C ARG A 640 -29.23 1.49 64.63
N ALA A 641 -28.27 1.35 63.69
CA ALA A 641 -28.10 0.12 62.93
C ALA A 641 -27.68 -1.10 63.82
N PHE A 642 -27.18 -0.87 65.03
CA PHE A 642 -26.85 -1.91 65.97
C PHE A 642 -27.99 -2.24 66.95
N GLU A 643 -29.13 -1.56 66.93
CA GLU A 643 -30.29 -1.87 67.77
C GLU A 643 -30.93 -3.23 67.38
N ALA A 644 -30.92 -3.55 66.10
CA ALA A 644 -31.44 -4.83 65.62
C ALA A 644 -30.43 -5.97 65.85
N PRO A 645 -30.85 -7.15 66.31
CA PRO A 645 -29.93 -8.26 66.57
C PRO A 645 -29.27 -8.76 65.28
N PHE A 646 -28.10 -9.35 65.41
CA PHE A 646 -27.38 -10.04 64.36
C PHE A 646 -27.69 -11.55 64.40
N SER A 647 -27.77 -12.22 63.32
CA SER A 647 -28.04 -13.65 63.25
C SER A 647 -26.74 -14.45 63.11
N VAL A 648 -26.16 -14.88 64.21
CA VAL A 648 -24.84 -15.53 64.27
C VAL A 648 -24.92 -16.85 65.02
N GLY A 649 -24.26 -17.88 64.50
CA GLY A 649 -24.23 -19.22 65.14
C GLY A 649 -25.62 -19.86 65.29
N GLY A 650 -26.59 -19.49 64.44
CA GLY A 650 -27.96 -20.02 64.43
C GLY A 650 -28.91 -19.34 65.40
N GLY A 651 -28.48 -18.22 66.08
CA GLY A 651 -29.32 -17.48 67.00
C GLY A 651 -29.14 -15.96 66.91
N PRO A 652 -30.12 -15.17 67.42
CA PRO A 652 -30.00 -13.73 67.46
C PRO A 652 -29.05 -13.27 68.58
N ILE A 653 -28.05 -12.42 68.22
CA ILE A 653 -27.09 -11.82 69.16
C ILE A 653 -27.24 -10.31 69.10
N ARG A 654 -27.27 -9.65 70.30
CA ARG A 654 -27.19 -8.20 70.40
C ARG A 654 -25.75 -7.77 70.60
N VAL A 655 -25.27 -6.90 69.75
CA VAL A 655 -23.94 -6.30 69.83
C VAL A 655 -24.13 -4.79 69.72
N SER A 656 -23.45 -4.06 70.60
CA SER A 656 -23.34 -2.59 70.46
C SER A 656 -22.00 -2.19 69.89
N ALA A 657 -21.89 -0.98 69.45
CA ALA A 657 -20.62 -0.37 69.03
C ALA A 657 -20.40 0.94 69.76
N SER A 658 -19.20 1.09 70.29
CA SER A 658 -18.76 2.40 70.82
C SER A 658 -18.28 3.25 69.64
N VAL A 659 -18.85 4.48 69.49
CA VAL A 659 -18.59 5.36 68.36
C VAL A 659 -17.95 6.64 68.83
N GLY A 660 -16.80 6.99 68.28
CA GLY A 660 -16.18 8.32 68.41
C GLY A 660 -16.21 9.06 67.09
N LYS A 661 -16.26 10.40 67.19
CA LYS A 661 -16.36 11.27 66.00
C LYS A 661 -15.29 12.34 66.01
N ALA A 662 -14.88 12.78 64.83
CA ALA A 662 -14.01 13.94 64.65
C ALA A 662 -14.36 14.66 63.35
N ILE A 663 -14.14 15.97 63.35
CA ILE A 663 -14.46 16.86 62.22
C ILE A 663 -13.21 17.65 61.84
N TRP A 664 -12.85 17.55 60.58
CA TRP A 664 -11.78 18.37 60.02
C TRP A 664 -12.33 19.74 59.57
N PRO A 665 -11.59 20.85 59.83
CA PRO A 665 -10.30 20.94 60.50
C PRO A 665 -10.40 21.15 62.03
N THR A 666 -11.58 21.15 62.61
CA THR A 666 -11.86 21.54 63.95
C THR A 666 -11.17 20.70 65.06
N ASP A 667 -11.25 19.35 64.88
CA ASP A 667 -10.75 18.33 65.80
C ASP A 667 -9.36 17.81 65.47
N GLY A 668 -8.82 18.26 64.32
CA GLY A 668 -7.47 17.92 63.90
C GLY A 668 -7.16 18.40 62.49
N ALA A 669 -5.94 18.91 62.29
CA ALA A 669 -5.46 19.38 60.99
C ALA A 669 -4.83 18.27 60.10
N THR A 670 -4.58 17.10 60.68
CA THR A 670 -3.97 15.94 59.98
C THR A 670 -4.79 14.70 60.22
N VAL A 671 -4.62 13.68 59.34
CA VAL A 671 -5.27 12.38 59.46
C VAL A 671 -5.01 11.76 60.84
N ASP A 672 -3.75 11.78 61.31
CA ASP A 672 -3.37 11.20 62.61
C ASP A 672 -4.03 11.91 63.76
N ALA A 673 -4.14 13.24 63.69
CA ALA A 673 -4.81 14.06 64.74
C ALA A 673 -6.32 13.75 64.81
N LEU A 674 -6.98 13.62 63.63
CA LEU A 674 -8.40 13.28 63.56
C LEU A 674 -8.68 11.88 64.08
N VAL A 675 -7.89 10.87 63.61
CA VAL A 675 -8.02 9.49 64.08
C VAL A 675 -7.82 9.42 65.60
N LYS A 676 -6.78 10.09 66.14
CA LYS A 676 -6.52 10.13 67.56
C LYS A 676 -7.66 10.79 68.37
N HIS A 677 -8.29 11.84 67.77
CA HIS A 677 -9.42 12.51 68.43
C HIS A 677 -10.64 11.57 68.49
N ALA A 678 -11.01 10.96 67.32
CA ALA A 678 -12.13 10.06 67.24
C ALA A 678 -11.94 8.80 68.11
N ASP A 679 -10.74 8.18 68.10
CA ASP A 679 -10.40 7.06 68.96
C ASP A 679 -10.52 7.43 70.46
N GLY A 680 -10.01 8.60 70.84
CA GLY A 680 -10.14 9.10 72.24
C GLY A 680 -11.59 9.36 72.66
N GLU A 681 -12.46 9.78 71.75
CA GLU A 681 -13.92 9.93 72.02
C GLU A 681 -14.59 8.54 72.11
N MET A 682 -14.29 7.61 71.21
CA MET A 682 -14.76 6.25 71.24
C MET A 682 -14.40 5.53 72.55
N TYR A 683 -13.15 5.67 72.98
CA TYR A 683 -12.72 5.06 74.25
C TYR A 683 -13.46 5.61 75.48
N ARG A 684 -13.77 6.90 75.51
CA ARG A 684 -14.59 7.51 76.57
C ARG A 684 -16.02 6.94 76.58
N HIS A 685 -16.63 6.74 75.38
CA HIS A 685 -17.93 6.09 75.23
C HIS A 685 -17.90 4.65 75.72
N LYS A 686 -16.85 3.93 75.41
CA LYS A 686 -16.66 2.51 75.83
C LYS A 686 -16.53 2.37 77.34
N ALA A 687 -15.84 3.34 78.01
CA ALA A 687 -15.73 3.36 79.49
C ALA A 687 -17.08 3.62 80.15
N GLN A 688 -17.85 4.54 79.60
CA GLN A 688 -19.19 4.92 80.18
C GLN A 688 -20.20 3.75 80.00
N SER A 689 -20.18 3.03 78.88
CA SER A 689 -21.03 1.86 78.65
C SER A 689 -20.71 0.68 79.62
N ARG A 690 -19.45 0.49 79.97
CA ARG A 690 -19.03 -0.50 80.97
C ARG A 690 -19.48 -0.16 82.36
N ASP A 691 -19.37 1.11 82.79
CA ASP A 691 -19.85 1.58 84.16
C ASP A 691 -21.37 1.51 84.26
N GLY A 692 -22.11 1.81 83.14
CA GLY A 692 -23.58 1.70 83.13
C GLY A 692 -24.08 0.26 83.21
N SER A 693 -23.33 -0.74 82.66
CA SER A 693 -23.63 -2.15 82.76
C SER A 693 -23.45 -2.71 84.19
N LEU A 694 -22.49 -2.18 84.91
CA LEU A 694 -22.25 -2.58 86.33
C LEU A 694 -23.29 -1.95 87.33
N ALA A 695 -23.92 -0.85 86.98
CA ALA A 695 -24.96 -0.19 87.80
C ALA A 695 -26.36 -0.81 87.61
N GLY A 696 -26.64 -1.52 86.45
CA GLY A 696 -27.90 -2.23 86.19
C GLY A 696 -27.97 -3.66 86.74
N ALA A 697 -26.85 -4.18 87.30
CA ALA A 697 -26.75 -5.56 87.83
C ALA A 697 -26.72 -5.56 89.39
N ARG A 698 -27.19 -4.51 90.03
CA ARG A 698 -27.41 -4.51 91.47
C ARG A 698 -28.90 -4.39 91.83
#